data_6aad1928c8d4cbf4b806066670fc922f
#
_entry.id   6aad1928c8d4cbf4b806066670fc922f
#
_cell.length_a   1.000
_cell.length_b   1.000
_cell.length_c   1.000
_cell.angle_alpha   90.00
_cell.angle_beta   90.00
_cell.angle_gamma   90.00
#
_symmetry.space_group_name_H-M   'P 1'
#
loop_
_entity.id
_entity.type
_entity.pdbx_description
1 polymer ?
#
loop_
_entity_poly.entity_id
_entity_poly.type
_entity_poly.pdbx_seq_one_letter_code
_entity_poly.pdbx_strand_id
1 'polypeptide(L)'
;MSRFYLIGLLFLPFIGWGQIKLKDALDFGDKQYRKGDYYYALDYYQQALKLDPENLDLIWKIAETNKAYKDYQQAEKYYSIVYSKDEDGERYPEALLYFGLMQKQNGKYKEALIHFKTAKKNYSEDKASYVYKKAAQEVESTNWALKQQKLGPDLGVLLKPMPENVNSNDAEFGHTVMNGLLYFSSLKADSIDEELQEVYSPSYHTALYEISLKELALKAKKLEDLIPSGKSIGNGSFTNDSTFYYSVCTDQDFNYTCAIVFSKKDSLGHWKSLDSLNQLINQPRFNTTMPQFSKFGNEPVLFFSSNRTGTKGGMDIWYAVLDKNGEALSVENISSINSLENEVCPWYDTVENRLFFSSSWHQGFGGQDVFYTEFRNGKFGAPVNVGLPLNSPAADQYYFQSGDSTYVSSNRLGSLYAKNPTCCSDIYVAEIPRRKPLKTKQEQEITIEIVKLPIRLYFENDQPDANTTSDYTNLSYTDSYLKYAGQFDVYKTKVALQRDSIQAQKSASELSQFFDEEVKKGQADLERFTNQVWFELQKGNHVQLMVQGFASPLAKTDYNVHLTKRRIQSLKNYFEEVQQGRFGAAMIGDKPQLEFIEVPMGEFSANKETSDDYYDQKNSVYSKAASQERRIEIIELRITAQ
;
A
#
# COMPACT_ATOMS: atom_id res chain seq x y z
N MET A 1 55.65 -61.46 -42.48
CA MET A 1 54.61 -60.45 -42.73
C MET A 1 54.24 -59.83 -41.38
N SER A 2 54.92 -58.71 -41.06
CA SER A 2 54.74 -57.98 -39.79
C SER A 2 53.89 -56.77 -40.07
N ARG A 3 52.71 -56.69 -39.40
CA ARG A 3 51.82 -55.51 -39.47
C ARG A 3 52.12 -54.59 -38.29
N PHE A 4 52.68 -53.43 -38.61
CA PHE A 4 52.80 -52.30 -37.70
C PHE A 4 51.42 -51.60 -37.59
N TYR A 5 50.92 -51.49 -36.38
CA TYR A 5 49.79 -50.61 -36.07
C TYR A 5 50.36 -49.24 -35.58
N LEU A 6 50.09 -48.24 -36.38
CA LEU A 6 50.35 -46.85 -36.02
C LEU A 6 49.20 -46.35 -35.13
N ILE A 7 49.46 -46.09 -33.84
CA ILE A 7 48.52 -45.44 -32.94
C ILE A 7 48.70 -43.94 -33.14
N GLY A 8 47.74 -43.32 -33.84
CA GLY A 8 47.64 -41.87 -33.94
C GLY A 8 47.11 -41.30 -32.62
N LEU A 9 47.96 -40.59 -31.88
CA LEU A 9 47.52 -39.73 -30.76
C LEU A 9 46.77 -38.51 -31.31
N LEU A 10 45.47 -38.51 -31.20
CA LEU A 10 44.65 -37.30 -31.44
C LEU A 10 44.90 -36.34 -30.26
N PHE A 11 45.70 -35.31 -30.50
CA PHE A 11 45.74 -34.10 -29.67
C PHE A 11 44.46 -33.33 -29.92
N LEU A 12 43.46 -33.49 -29.04
CA LEU A 12 42.36 -32.54 -28.91
C LEU A 12 42.93 -31.25 -28.31
N PRO A 13 42.81 -30.09 -28.96
CA PRO A 13 43.16 -28.85 -28.30
C PRO A 13 42.13 -28.64 -27.15
N PHE A 14 42.65 -28.71 -25.92
CA PHE A 14 41.93 -28.13 -24.78
C PHE A 14 41.80 -26.63 -25.10
N ILE A 15 40.64 -26.23 -25.59
CA ILE A 15 40.23 -24.83 -25.57
C ILE A 15 40.03 -24.52 -24.09
N GLY A 16 41.08 -24.06 -23.43
CA GLY A 16 41.02 -23.51 -22.11
C GLY A 16 40.16 -22.25 -22.22
N TRP A 17 38.93 -22.34 -21.79
CA TRP A 17 38.11 -21.17 -21.47
C TRP A 17 38.91 -20.43 -20.40
N GLY A 18 39.51 -19.30 -20.74
CA GLY A 18 40.24 -18.49 -19.78
C GLY A 18 39.31 -18.07 -18.67
N GLN A 19 39.55 -18.58 -17.43
CA GLN A 19 38.80 -18.13 -16.27
C GLN A 19 38.98 -16.61 -16.16
N ILE A 20 37.86 -15.89 -16.08
CA ILE A 20 37.87 -14.45 -15.82
C ILE A 20 38.65 -14.19 -14.52
N LYS A 21 39.51 -13.16 -14.48
CA LYS A 21 40.19 -12.80 -13.24
C LYS A 21 39.23 -12.07 -12.31
N LEU A 22 39.40 -12.25 -10.99
CA LEU A 22 38.57 -11.60 -9.97
C LEU A 22 38.40 -10.09 -10.22
N LYS A 23 39.51 -9.38 -10.51
CA LYS A 23 39.48 -7.94 -10.78
C LYS A 23 38.62 -7.61 -11.99
N ASP A 24 38.80 -8.33 -13.09
CA ASP A 24 38.08 -8.08 -14.33
C ASP A 24 36.59 -8.32 -14.16
N ALA A 25 36.20 -9.38 -13.42
CA ALA A 25 34.80 -9.66 -13.08
C ALA A 25 34.18 -8.54 -12.23
N LEU A 26 34.91 -8.02 -11.24
CA LEU A 26 34.44 -6.88 -10.43
C LEU A 26 34.29 -5.61 -11.26
N ASP A 27 35.29 -5.28 -12.08
CA ASP A 27 35.28 -4.07 -12.93
C ASP A 27 34.14 -4.11 -13.96
N PHE A 28 33.86 -5.29 -14.56
CA PHE A 28 32.70 -5.47 -15.45
C PHE A 28 31.38 -5.40 -14.71
N GLY A 29 31.26 -6.05 -13.56
CA GLY A 29 30.09 -5.99 -12.71
C GLY A 29 29.75 -4.55 -12.29
N ASP A 30 30.75 -3.79 -11.82
CA ASP A 30 30.59 -2.39 -11.41
C ASP A 30 30.20 -1.49 -12.61
N LYS A 31 30.71 -1.79 -13.81
CA LYS A 31 30.32 -1.08 -15.02
C LYS A 31 28.86 -1.33 -15.39
N GLN A 32 28.40 -2.58 -15.33
CA GLN A 32 27.01 -2.91 -15.64
C GLN A 32 26.06 -2.36 -14.56
N TYR A 33 26.42 -2.44 -13.28
CA TYR A 33 25.65 -1.83 -12.19
C TYR A 33 25.41 -0.34 -12.41
N ARG A 34 26.47 0.41 -12.79
CA ARG A 34 26.36 1.85 -13.08
C ARG A 34 25.48 2.16 -14.29
N LYS A 35 25.38 1.24 -15.25
CA LYS A 35 24.44 1.35 -16.39
C LYS A 35 22.99 1.01 -16.03
N GLY A 36 22.72 0.51 -14.83
CA GLY A 36 21.42 -0.02 -14.45
C GLY A 36 21.14 -1.44 -14.98
N ASP A 37 22.14 -2.08 -15.60
CA ASP A 37 22.02 -3.45 -16.09
C ASP A 37 22.34 -4.43 -14.95
N TYR A 38 21.41 -4.55 -14.04
CA TYR A 38 21.59 -5.35 -12.83
C TYR A 38 21.70 -6.84 -13.10
N TYR A 39 21.08 -7.32 -14.17
CA TYR A 39 21.15 -8.74 -14.55
C TYR A 39 22.59 -9.15 -14.89
N TYR A 40 23.25 -8.44 -15.81
CA TYR A 40 24.64 -8.73 -16.14
C TYR A 40 25.60 -8.35 -15.01
N ALA A 41 25.31 -7.32 -14.22
CA ALA A 41 26.09 -7.02 -13.02
C ALA A 41 26.11 -8.21 -12.06
N LEU A 42 24.95 -8.82 -11.79
CA LEU A 42 24.83 -10.01 -10.93
C LEU A 42 25.60 -11.20 -11.50
N ASP A 43 25.55 -11.43 -12.82
CA ASP A 43 26.30 -12.53 -13.44
C ASP A 43 27.81 -12.39 -13.20
N TYR A 44 28.38 -11.20 -13.45
CA TYR A 44 29.79 -10.93 -13.17
C TYR A 44 30.14 -11.01 -11.68
N TYR A 45 29.31 -10.46 -10.79
CA TYR A 45 29.55 -10.54 -9.36
C TYR A 45 29.46 -11.98 -8.84
N GLN A 46 28.59 -12.82 -9.39
CA GLN A 46 28.51 -14.24 -9.05
C GLN A 46 29.74 -15.01 -9.55
N GLN A 47 30.28 -14.66 -10.71
CA GLN A 47 31.54 -15.21 -11.18
C GLN A 47 32.70 -14.80 -10.26
N ALA A 48 32.75 -13.55 -9.81
CA ALA A 48 33.73 -13.06 -8.84
C ALA A 48 33.58 -13.78 -7.49
N LEU A 49 32.36 -14.02 -7.01
CA LEU A 49 32.09 -14.71 -5.73
C LEU A 49 32.55 -16.16 -5.74
N LYS A 50 32.53 -16.83 -6.90
CA LYS A 50 33.11 -18.18 -7.03
C LYS A 50 34.63 -18.20 -6.84
N LEU A 51 35.30 -17.09 -7.15
CA LEU A 51 36.76 -16.95 -6.99
C LEU A 51 37.16 -16.49 -5.59
N ASP A 52 36.30 -15.75 -4.89
CA ASP A 52 36.50 -15.26 -3.52
C ASP A 52 35.19 -15.33 -2.72
N PRO A 53 34.81 -16.54 -2.25
CA PRO A 53 33.51 -16.79 -1.61
C PRO A 53 33.28 -16.09 -0.26
N GLU A 54 34.36 -15.68 0.42
CA GLU A 54 34.29 -15.04 1.74
C GLU A 54 34.34 -13.51 1.66
N ASN A 55 34.38 -12.95 0.47
CA ASN A 55 34.47 -11.50 0.26
C ASN A 55 33.19 -10.80 0.66
N LEU A 56 33.19 -10.20 1.83
CA LEU A 56 32.01 -9.56 2.38
C LEU A 56 31.58 -8.31 1.59
N ASP A 57 32.52 -7.54 1.01
CA ASP A 57 32.20 -6.41 0.14
C ASP A 57 31.47 -6.85 -1.14
N LEU A 58 31.89 -7.99 -1.69
CA LEU A 58 31.25 -8.55 -2.86
C LEU A 58 29.85 -9.10 -2.52
N ILE A 59 29.70 -9.76 -1.38
CA ILE A 59 28.39 -10.22 -0.89
C ILE A 59 27.46 -9.03 -0.68
N TRP A 60 27.94 -7.92 -0.11
CA TRP A 60 27.18 -6.67 0.01
C TRP A 60 26.78 -6.11 -1.35
N LYS A 61 27.72 -6.03 -2.32
CA LYS A 61 27.40 -5.59 -3.69
C LYS A 61 26.31 -6.45 -4.34
N ILE A 62 26.34 -7.75 -4.15
CA ILE A 62 25.33 -8.68 -4.66
C ILE A 62 23.97 -8.40 -3.97
N ALA A 63 23.95 -8.16 -2.66
CA ALA A 63 22.72 -7.81 -1.93
C ALA A 63 22.10 -6.51 -2.49
N GLU A 64 22.91 -5.44 -2.61
CA GLU A 64 22.49 -4.15 -3.16
C GLU A 64 22.01 -4.28 -4.62
N THR A 65 22.70 -5.09 -5.43
CA THR A 65 22.30 -5.29 -6.83
C THR A 65 20.99 -6.05 -6.94
N ASN A 66 20.77 -7.10 -6.12
CA ASN A 66 19.49 -7.80 -6.08
C ASN A 66 18.35 -6.89 -5.59
N LYS A 67 18.59 -6.02 -4.59
CA LYS A 67 17.62 -5.01 -4.14
C LYS A 67 17.27 -4.06 -5.29
N ALA A 68 18.25 -3.56 -6.03
CA ALA A 68 18.05 -2.68 -7.19
C ALA A 68 17.32 -3.39 -8.33
N TYR A 69 17.65 -4.66 -8.56
CA TYR A 69 16.99 -5.54 -9.54
C TYR A 69 15.59 -6.01 -9.06
N LYS A 70 15.19 -5.62 -7.84
CA LYS A 70 13.93 -6.01 -7.18
C LYS A 70 13.78 -7.52 -6.96
N ASP A 71 14.86 -8.30 -6.96
CA ASP A 71 14.86 -9.69 -6.52
C ASP A 71 14.91 -9.75 -4.99
N TYR A 72 13.77 -9.52 -4.38
CA TYR A 72 13.66 -9.37 -2.92
C TYR A 72 14.05 -10.65 -2.18
N GLN A 73 13.85 -11.83 -2.78
CA GLN A 73 14.23 -13.11 -2.17
C GLN A 73 15.75 -13.27 -2.14
N GLN A 74 16.44 -13.00 -3.25
CA GLN A 74 17.90 -13.07 -3.27
C GLN A 74 18.52 -11.93 -2.44
N ALA A 75 17.97 -10.73 -2.50
CA ALA A 75 18.42 -9.63 -1.66
C ALA A 75 18.33 -9.98 -0.17
N GLU A 76 17.19 -10.54 0.29
CA GLU A 76 17.00 -11.01 1.66
C GLU A 76 18.10 -12.01 2.05
N LYS A 77 18.37 -13.01 1.19
CA LYS A 77 19.40 -14.02 1.41
C LYS A 77 20.79 -13.39 1.59
N TYR A 78 21.19 -12.50 0.70
CA TYR A 78 22.54 -11.93 0.77
C TYR A 78 22.68 -10.91 1.91
N TYR A 79 21.67 -10.10 2.23
CA TYR A 79 21.69 -9.25 3.43
C TYR A 79 21.76 -10.05 4.72
N SER A 80 21.11 -11.23 4.80
CA SER A 80 21.23 -12.10 5.98
C SER A 80 22.65 -12.62 6.16
N ILE A 81 23.37 -12.92 5.07
CA ILE A 81 24.78 -13.33 5.14
C ILE A 81 25.66 -12.16 5.61
N VAL A 82 25.45 -10.96 5.06
CA VAL A 82 26.20 -9.76 5.50
C VAL A 82 25.97 -9.54 6.99
N TYR A 83 24.72 -9.50 7.43
CA TYR A 83 24.39 -9.31 8.84
C TYR A 83 25.01 -10.37 9.74
N SER A 84 24.99 -11.65 9.36
CA SER A 84 25.56 -12.73 10.17
C SER A 84 27.09 -12.67 10.32
N LYS A 85 27.78 -11.97 9.40
CA LYS A 85 29.24 -11.78 9.41
C LYS A 85 29.68 -10.41 9.97
N ASP A 86 28.77 -9.48 10.12
CA ASP A 86 28.97 -8.11 10.62
C ASP A 86 27.79 -7.72 11.54
N GLU A 87 27.55 -8.55 12.58
CA GLU A 87 26.41 -8.37 13.49
C GLU A 87 26.44 -7.02 14.24
N ASP A 88 27.65 -6.53 14.50
CA ASP A 88 27.87 -5.24 15.17
C ASP A 88 27.60 -4.05 14.24
N GLY A 89 27.52 -4.28 12.92
CA GLY A 89 27.28 -3.26 11.91
C GLY A 89 28.42 -2.24 11.79
N GLU A 90 29.65 -2.63 12.12
CA GLU A 90 30.82 -1.74 12.01
C GLU A 90 31.15 -1.39 10.56
N ARG A 91 30.96 -2.35 9.66
CA ARG A 91 31.27 -2.20 8.23
C ARG A 91 30.05 -1.88 7.39
N TYR A 92 28.90 -2.52 7.69
CA TYR A 92 27.64 -2.36 6.97
C TYR A 92 26.48 -2.03 7.93
N PRO A 93 26.45 -0.82 8.45
CA PRO A 93 25.47 -0.41 9.46
C PRO A 93 24.00 -0.55 9.01
N GLU A 94 23.73 -0.50 7.71
CA GLU A 94 22.38 -0.67 7.15
C GLU A 94 21.98 -2.13 6.91
N ALA A 95 22.90 -3.11 7.03
CA ALA A 95 22.64 -4.50 6.64
C ALA A 95 21.41 -5.10 7.33
N LEU A 96 21.29 -4.92 8.65
CA LEU A 96 20.15 -5.40 9.42
C LEU A 96 18.83 -4.70 9.03
N LEU A 97 18.88 -3.39 8.78
CA LEU A 97 17.71 -2.64 8.31
C LEU A 97 17.25 -3.15 6.94
N TYR A 98 18.18 -3.30 5.99
CA TYR A 98 17.83 -3.77 4.64
C TYR A 98 17.39 -5.23 4.63
N PHE A 99 17.95 -6.08 5.50
CA PHE A 99 17.44 -7.43 5.71
C PHE A 99 15.96 -7.41 6.13
N GLY A 100 15.59 -6.60 7.12
CA GLY A 100 14.21 -6.42 7.53
C GLY A 100 13.31 -5.87 6.42
N LEU A 101 13.80 -4.90 5.61
CA LEU A 101 13.05 -4.36 4.48
C LEU A 101 12.76 -5.41 3.41
N MET A 102 13.74 -6.27 3.07
CA MET A 102 13.52 -7.36 2.12
C MET A 102 12.53 -8.39 2.65
N GLN A 103 12.58 -8.69 3.95
CA GLN A 103 11.57 -9.55 4.58
C GLN A 103 10.17 -8.96 4.51
N LYS A 104 10.03 -7.66 4.76
CA LYS A 104 8.75 -6.95 4.62
C LYS A 104 8.22 -7.05 3.19
N GLN A 105 9.07 -6.82 2.19
CA GLN A 105 8.73 -6.92 0.76
C GLN A 105 8.42 -8.36 0.31
N ASN A 106 8.94 -9.36 1.00
CA ASN A 106 8.57 -10.78 0.85
C ASN A 106 7.32 -11.18 1.67
N GLY A 107 6.63 -10.23 2.32
CA GLY A 107 5.45 -10.47 3.14
C GLY A 107 5.72 -11.11 4.50
N LYS A 108 6.98 -11.23 4.92
CA LYS A 108 7.42 -11.82 6.20
C LYS A 108 7.41 -10.77 7.31
N TYR A 109 6.23 -10.20 7.59
CA TYR A 109 6.10 -9.05 8.50
C TYR A 109 6.55 -9.33 9.94
N LYS A 110 6.32 -10.55 10.46
CA LYS A 110 6.70 -10.90 11.84
C LYS A 110 8.21 -10.94 12.01
N GLU A 111 8.90 -11.52 11.06
CA GLU A 111 10.36 -11.60 11.00
C GLU A 111 10.96 -10.20 10.79
N ALA A 112 10.45 -9.44 9.84
CA ALA A 112 10.86 -8.06 9.59
C ALA A 112 10.74 -7.19 10.84
N LEU A 113 9.64 -7.30 11.60
CA LEU A 113 9.42 -6.53 12.82
C LEU A 113 10.49 -6.79 13.89
N ILE A 114 10.98 -8.03 13.99
CA ILE A 114 12.07 -8.39 14.93
C ILE A 114 13.34 -7.62 14.54
N HIS A 115 13.71 -7.65 13.25
CA HIS A 115 14.91 -7.00 12.75
C HIS A 115 14.82 -5.48 12.85
N PHE A 116 13.68 -4.86 12.55
CA PHE A 116 13.47 -3.43 12.73
C PHE A 116 13.57 -2.98 14.20
N LYS A 117 13.01 -3.76 15.14
CA LYS A 117 13.17 -3.49 16.58
C LYS A 117 14.64 -3.59 17.02
N THR A 118 15.37 -4.57 16.51
CA THR A 118 16.79 -4.76 16.80
C THR A 118 17.61 -3.61 16.21
N ALA A 119 17.40 -3.25 14.94
CA ALA A 119 18.07 -2.11 14.30
C ALA A 119 17.79 -0.80 15.06
N LYS A 120 16.53 -0.51 15.41
CA LYS A 120 16.16 0.65 16.22
C LYS A 120 16.88 0.66 17.58
N LYS A 121 17.03 -0.50 18.23
CA LYS A 121 17.74 -0.61 19.52
C LYS A 121 19.24 -0.38 19.35
N ASN A 122 19.87 -1.01 18.35
CA ASN A 122 21.32 -0.89 18.13
C ASN A 122 21.76 0.56 17.84
N TYR A 123 20.90 1.34 17.18
CA TYR A 123 21.16 2.74 16.85
C TYR A 123 20.47 3.75 17.78
N SER A 124 20.06 3.32 18.99
CA SER A 124 19.33 4.18 19.95
C SER A 124 20.14 5.37 20.50
N GLU A 125 21.47 5.30 20.47
CA GLU A 125 22.38 6.38 20.87
C GLU A 125 22.49 7.48 19.80
N ASP A 126 22.28 7.13 18.50
CA ASP A 126 22.23 8.09 17.40
C ASP A 126 20.84 8.13 16.73
N LYS A 127 19.91 8.79 17.43
CA LYS A 127 18.53 8.98 16.92
C LYS A 127 18.44 9.91 15.71
N ALA A 128 19.53 10.61 15.37
CA ALA A 128 19.60 11.44 14.18
C ALA A 128 19.92 10.64 12.92
N SER A 129 20.53 9.45 13.07
CA SER A 129 20.90 8.58 11.96
C SER A 129 19.69 8.15 11.13
N TYR A 130 19.95 7.91 9.85
CA TYR A 130 18.95 7.37 8.93
C TYR A 130 18.47 5.98 9.40
N VAL A 131 19.40 5.12 9.80
CA VAL A 131 19.09 3.74 10.25
C VAL A 131 18.09 3.76 11.42
N TYR A 132 18.34 4.58 12.45
CA TYR A 132 17.42 4.70 13.56
C TYR A 132 16.03 5.20 13.13
N LYS A 133 15.99 6.30 12.36
CA LYS A 133 14.73 6.92 11.92
C LYS A 133 13.93 5.96 11.03
N LYS A 134 14.59 5.30 10.08
CA LYS A 134 13.94 4.34 9.19
C LYS A 134 13.47 3.11 9.97
N ALA A 135 14.31 2.54 10.83
CA ALA A 135 13.93 1.39 11.67
C ALA A 135 12.75 1.73 12.60
N ALA A 136 12.73 2.94 13.19
CA ALA A 136 11.62 3.38 14.02
C ALA A 136 10.31 3.49 13.23
N GLN A 137 10.36 4.09 12.04
CA GLN A 137 9.22 4.19 11.13
C GLN A 137 8.74 2.81 10.67
N GLU A 138 9.66 1.88 10.37
CA GLU A 138 9.31 0.54 9.92
C GLU A 138 8.73 -0.33 11.04
N VAL A 139 9.08 -0.11 12.30
CA VAL A 139 8.39 -0.75 13.44
C VAL A 139 6.91 -0.36 13.45
N GLU A 140 6.60 0.93 13.31
CA GLU A 140 5.21 1.42 13.28
C GLU A 140 4.47 0.92 12.03
N SER A 141 5.12 1.03 10.85
CA SER A 141 4.58 0.60 9.56
C SER A 141 4.27 -0.89 9.55
N THR A 142 5.19 -1.73 10.03
CA THR A 142 5.01 -3.20 10.04
C THR A 142 3.94 -3.63 11.05
N ASN A 143 3.85 -2.99 12.23
CA ASN A 143 2.76 -3.24 13.17
C ASN A 143 1.40 -2.87 12.55
N TRP A 144 1.33 -1.76 11.83
CA TRP A 144 0.12 -1.35 11.10
C TRP A 144 -0.22 -2.37 9.99
N ALA A 145 0.76 -2.81 9.17
CA ALA A 145 0.57 -3.80 8.12
C ALA A 145 0.04 -5.14 8.66
N LEU A 146 0.56 -5.61 9.80
CA LEU A 146 0.07 -6.81 10.50
C LEU A 146 -1.39 -6.67 10.95
N LYS A 147 -1.81 -5.48 11.38
CA LYS A 147 -3.23 -5.22 11.71
C LYS A 147 -4.09 -5.25 10.45
N GLN A 148 -3.67 -4.57 9.38
CA GLN A 148 -4.40 -4.55 8.11
C GLN A 148 -4.50 -5.94 7.47
N GLN A 149 -3.45 -6.75 7.54
CA GLN A 149 -3.47 -8.12 7.04
C GLN A 149 -4.52 -8.99 7.77
N LYS A 150 -4.75 -8.77 9.06
CA LYS A 150 -5.82 -9.46 9.82
C LYS A 150 -7.23 -9.03 9.39
N LEU A 151 -7.39 -7.76 9.00
CA LEU A 151 -8.67 -7.25 8.48
C LEU A 151 -8.97 -7.82 7.08
N GLY A 152 -7.91 -8.18 6.33
CA GLY A 152 -8.01 -8.69 4.97
C GLY A 152 -8.23 -7.59 3.92
N PRO A 153 -8.27 -7.97 2.63
CA PRO A 153 -8.53 -7.05 1.54
C PRO A 153 -10.01 -6.63 1.51
N ASP A 154 -10.27 -5.46 0.93
CA ASP A 154 -11.64 -5.07 0.55
C ASP A 154 -12.18 -6.08 -0.49
N LEU A 155 -13.14 -6.90 -0.07
CA LEU A 155 -13.73 -7.95 -0.90
C LEU A 155 -14.57 -7.39 -2.07
N GLY A 156 -14.92 -6.11 -2.04
CA GLY A 156 -15.59 -5.41 -3.14
C GLY A 156 -14.63 -5.00 -4.26
N VAL A 157 -13.32 -5.06 -4.03
CA VAL A 157 -12.28 -4.64 -4.99
C VAL A 157 -11.57 -5.87 -5.56
N LEU A 158 -11.86 -6.20 -6.82
CA LEU A 158 -11.16 -7.26 -7.54
C LEU A 158 -10.11 -6.66 -8.48
N LEU A 159 -8.85 -6.69 -8.05
CA LEU A 159 -7.72 -6.22 -8.84
C LEU A 159 -7.23 -7.30 -9.80
N LYS A 160 -7.16 -6.99 -11.10
CA LYS A 160 -6.76 -7.91 -12.17
C LYS A 160 -5.61 -7.32 -12.99
N PRO A 161 -4.63 -8.13 -13.46
CA PRO A 161 -3.63 -7.64 -14.41
C PRO A 161 -4.30 -7.28 -15.74
N MET A 162 -3.79 -6.27 -16.42
CA MET A 162 -4.13 -6.00 -17.81
C MET A 162 -3.61 -7.14 -18.70
N PRO A 163 -4.22 -7.36 -19.90
CA PRO A 163 -3.82 -8.45 -20.78
C PRO A 163 -2.40 -8.28 -21.36
N GLU A 164 -1.85 -9.36 -21.93
CA GLU A 164 -0.47 -9.43 -22.48
C GLU A 164 -0.22 -8.47 -23.65
N ASN A 165 -1.25 -7.91 -24.28
CA ASN A 165 -1.10 -6.82 -25.26
C ASN A 165 -0.78 -5.47 -24.63
N VAL A 166 -0.96 -5.33 -23.30
CA VAL A 166 -0.54 -4.20 -22.48
C VAL A 166 0.69 -4.60 -21.67
N ASN A 167 0.55 -5.59 -20.78
CA ASN A 167 1.63 -6.09 -19.95
C ASN A 167 2.57 -7.03 -20.74
N SER A 168 3.83 -7.07 -20.37
CA SER A 168 4.84 -7.94 -20.99
C SER A 168 5.81 -8.49 -19.94
N ASN A 169 6.82 -9.23 -20.37
CA ASN A 169 7.88 -9.70 -19.46
C ASN A 169 8.84 -8.58 -19.01
N ASP A 170 8.66 -7.37 -19.52
CA ASP A 170 9.39 -6.16 -19.13
C ASP A 170 8.57 -5.35 -18.10
N ALA A 171 8.76 -4.03 -18.02
CA ALA A 171 8.03 -3.21 -17.05
C ALA A 171 7.07 -2.24 -17.74
N GLU A 172 5.80 -2.28 -17.34
CA GLU A 172 4.76 -1.34 -17.76
C GLU A 172 4.31 -0.46 -16.60
N PHE A 173 4.22 0.86 -16.86
CA PHE A 173 3.94 1.85 -15.82
C PHE A 173 3.51 3.21 -16.39
N GLY A 174 3.23 4.20 -15.52
CA GLY A 174 2.99 5.59 -15.91
C GLY A 174 1.80 5.76 -16.85
N HIS A 175 0.73 5.03 -16.56
CA HIS A 175 -0.46 4.97 -17.41
C HIS A 175 -1.39 6.16 -17.20
N THR A 176 -2.12 6.52 -18.26
CA THR A 176 -3.20 7.51 -18.25
C THR A 176 -4.24 7.16 -19.32
N VAL A 177 -5.46 7.63 -19.18
CA VAL A 177 -6.54 7.36 -20.14
C VAL A 177 -7.05 8.69 -20.71
N MET A 178 -7.16 8.75 -22.04
CA MET A 178 -7.75 9.87 -22.75
C MET A 178 -8.61 9.36 -23.92
N ASN A 179 -9.88 9.78 -23.98
CA ASN A 179 -10.81 9.42 -25.06
C ASN A 179 -10.95 7.92 -25.32
N GLY A 180 -10.91 7.09 -24.25
CA GLY A 180 -11.01 5.62 -24.36
C GLY A 180 -9.74 4.93 -24.84
N LEU A 181 -8.63 5.63 -24.98
CA LEU A 181 -7.31 5.09 -25.22
C LEU A 181 -6.52 5.08 -23.90
N LEU A 182 -5.90 3.94 -23.59
CA LEU A 182 -4.91 3.80 -22.52
C LEU A 182 -3.54 4.14 -23.11
N TYR A 183 -2.87 5.11 -22.52
CA TYR A 183 -1.46 5.47 -22.78
C TYR A 183 -0.62 4.95 -21.63
N PHE A 184 0.51 4.34 -21.91
CA PHE A 184 1.39 3.79 -20.88
C PHE A 184 2.84 3.75 -21.33
N SER A 185 3.75 3.72 -20.38
CA SER A 185 5.17 3.53 -20.59
C SER A 185 5.53 2.04 -20.54
N SER A 186 6.41 1.60 -21.41
CA SER A 186 6.95 0.25 -21.39
C SER A 186 8.46 0.27 -21.62
N LEU A 187 9.17 -0.62 -20.91
CA LEU A 187 10.62 -0.83 -21.04
C LEU A 187 10.94 -1.96 -22.03
N LYS A 188 10.14 -2.16 -23.06
CA LYS A 188 10.38 -3.20 -24.07
C LYS A 188 11.67 -2.94 -24.81
N ALA A 189 12.54 -3.97 -24.91
CA ALA A 189 13.70 -3.92 -25.78
C ALA A 189 13.26 -3.77 -27.24
N ASP A 190 13.81 -2.77 -27.95
CA ASP A 190 13.69 -2.69 -29.39
C ASP A 190 14.54 -3.82 -29.99
N SER A 191 13.95 -4.78 -30.69
CA SER A 191 14.55 -5.92 -31.38
C SER A 191 15.92 -6.39 -30.84
N ILE A 192 15.93 -7.51 -30.15
CA ILE A 192 17.17 -8.18 -29.75
C ILE A 192 17.74 -8.83 -31.02
N ASP A 193 18.86 -8.34 -31.48
CA ASP A 193 19.65 -9.04 -32.49
C ASP A 193 20.36 -10.21 -31.78
N GLU A 194 19.84 -11.43 -31.96
CA GLU A 194 20.34 -12.63 -31.26
C GLU A 194 21.82 -12.93 -31.58
N GLU A 195 22.33 -12.48 -32.72
CA GLU A 195 23.74 -12.64 -33.11
C GLU A 195 24.68 -11.68 -32.37
N LEU A 196 24.17 -10.54 -31.84
CA LEU A 196 24.96 -9.54 -31.13
C LEU A 196 24.88 -9.64 -29.60
N GLN A 197 24.05 -10.53 -29.05
CA GLN A 197 23.83 -10.67 -27.59
C GLN A 197 25.09 -10.98 -26.78
N GLU A 198 26.10 -11.60 -27.35
CA GLU A 198 27.35 -11.92 -26.65
C GLU A 198 28.32 -10.70 -26.54
N VAL A 199 28.11 -9.64 -27.30
CA VAL A 199 29.06 -8.53 -27.42
C VAL A 199 28.56 -7.19 -26.87
N TYR A 200 27.24 -6.96 -26.87
CA TYR A 200 26.64 -5.70 -26.42
C TYR A 200 25.44 -5.95 -25.53
N SER A 201 25.49 -5.42 -24.30
CA SER A 201 24.33 -5.28 -23.44
C SER A 201 23.27 -4.44 -24.16
N PRO A 202 22.05 -4.94 -24.40
CA PRO A 202 21.01 -4.15 -25.06
C PRO A 202 20.70 -2.90 -24.23
N SER A 203 20.64 -1.74 -24.89
CA SER A 203 20.18 -0.53 -24.23
C SER A 203 18.65 -0.58 -24.13
N TYR A 204 18.14 -0.63 -22.91
CA TYR A 204 16.71 -0.56 -22.66
C TYR A 204 16.29 0.91 -22.56
N HIS A 205 15.42 1.33 -23.46
CA HIS A 205 14.79 2.65 -23.41
C HIS A 205 13.31 2.52 -23.15
N THR A 206 12.80 3.30 -22.22
CA THR A 206 11.35 3.41 -22.06
C THR A 206 10.74 4.16 -23.23
N ALA A 207 9.62 3.66 -23.73
CA ALA A 207 8.81 4.27 -24.78
C ALA A 207 7.34 4.35 -24.34
N LEU A 208 6.59 5.25 -24.98
CA LEU A 208 5.15 5.40 -24.78
C LEU A 208 4.39 4.58 -25.82
N TYR A 209 3.31 3.94 -25.36
CA TYR A 209 2.40 3.14 -26.16
C TYR A 209 0.97 3.61 -25.95
N GLU A 210 0.10 3.36 -26.94
CA GLU A 210 -1.34 3.56 -26.84
C GLU A 210 -2.11 2.30 -27.25
N ILE A 211 -3.26 2.04 -26.62
CA ILE A 211 -4.17 0.95 -26.96
C ILE A 211 -5.62 1.36 -26.67
N SER A 212 -6.56 0.95 -27.52
CA SER A 212 -7.98 1.14 -27.27
C SER A 212 -8.47 0.24 -26.14
N LEU A 213 -9.10 0.81 -25.11
CA LEU A 213 -9.71 0.04 -24.02
C LEU A 213 -10.89 -0.83 -24.49
N LYS A 214 -11.46 -0.55 -25.70
CA LYS A 214 -12.51 -1.37 -26.32
C LYS A 214 -11.94 -2.52 -27.13
N GLU A 215 -10.67 -2.48 -27.49
CA GLU A 215 -10.02 -3.40 -28.42
C GLU A 215 -8.69 -3.93 -27.85
N LEU A 216 -8.70 -4.34 -26.59
CA LEU A 216 -7.52 -4.85 -25.87
C LEU A 216 -6.92 -6.14 -26.48
N ALA A 217 -7.64 -6.79 -27.40
CA ALA A 217 -7.10 -7.92 -28.16
C ALA A 217 -6.09 -7.51 -29.26
N LEU A 218 -6.04 -6.21 -29.62
CA LEU A 218 -5.08 -5.69 -30.58
C LEU A 218 -3.75 -5.39 -29.90
N LYS A 219 -2.67 -5.36 -30.67
CA LYS A 219 -1.33 -4.97 -30.18
C LYS A 219 -1.29 -3.48 -29.88
N ALA A 220 -0.69 -3.09 -28.75
CA ALA A 220 -0.44 -1.69 -28.43
C ALA A 220 0.49 -1.04 -29.47
N LYS A 221 0.18 0.20 -29.84
CA LYS A 221 0.94 0.99 -30.82
C LYS A 221 1.94 1.86 -30.10
N LYS A 222 3.21 1.81 -30.52
CA LYS A 222 4.29 2.69 -30.06
C LYS A 222 4.10 4.09 -30.64
N LEU A 223 4.31 5.12 -29.82
CA LEU A 223 4.19 6.53 -30.19
C LEU A 223 5.55 7.05 -30.69
N GLU A 224 5.95 6.65 -31.90
CA GLU A 224 7.27 6.95 -32.47
C GLU A 224 7.55 8.47 -32.59
N ASP A 225 6.52 9.28 -32.89
CA ASP A 225 6.63 10.72 -33.07
C ASP A 225 7.06 11.47 -31.78
N LEU A 226 6.91 10.83 -30.62
CA LEU A 226 7.26 11.42 -29.32
C LEU A 226 8.68 11.04 -28.84
N ILE A 227 9.37 10.14 -29.54
CA ILE A 227 10.62 9.55 -29.06
C ILE A 227 11.83 10.29 -29.67
N PRO A 228 12.57 11.13 -28.91
CA PRO A 228 13.84 11.64 -29.35
C PRO A 228 14.88 10.49 -29.44
N SER A 229 15.70 10.47 -30.48
CA SER A 229 16.75 9.47 -30.65
C SER A 229 17.66 9.34 -29.41
N GLY A 230 17.85 8.11 -28.92
CA GLY A 230 18.78 7.81 -27.83
C GLY A 230 18.30 8.29 -26.44
N LYS A 231 16.99 8.54 -26.26
CA LYS A 231 16.40 8.97 -24.98
C LYS A 231 15.29 8.04 -24.54
N SER A 232 15.11 7.93 -23.23
CA SER A 232 13.96 7.31 -22.62
C SER A 232 12.84 8.32 -22.40
N ILE A 233 11.60 7.96 -22.74
CA ILE A 233 10.43 8.78 -22.48
C ILE A 233 9.39 7.99 -21.69
N GLY A 234 8.65 8.67 -20.85
CA GLY A 234 7.60 8.00 -20.08
C GLY A 234 6.80 8.93 -19.19
N ASN A 235 5.86 8.36 -18.46
CA ASN A 235 5.09 9.03 -17.43
C ASN A 235 4.42 10.31 -17.92
N GLY A 236 3.26 10.22 -18.52
CA GLY A 236 2.64 11.40 -19.11
C GLY A 236 1.24 11.71 -18.62
N SER A 237 0.84 12.95 -18.84
CA SER A 237 -0.48 13.47 -18.49
C SER A 237 -0.98 14.43 -19.55
N PHE A 238 -2.28 14.31 -19.88
CA PHE A 238 -2.96 15.20 -20.80
C PHE A 238 -3.52 16.43 -20.11
N THR A 239 -3.41 17.60 -20.76
CA THR A 239 -4.23 18.78 -20.38
C THR A 239 -5.58 18.75 -21.06
N ASN A 240 -5.60 18.23 -22.30
CA ASN A 240 -6.72 17.99 -23.19
C ASN A 240 -6.30 16.94 -24.23
N ASP A 241 -7.12 16.63 -25.21
CA ASP A 241 -6.86 15.63 -26.24
C ASP A 241 -5.70 15.94 -27.19
N SER A 242 -5.19 17.18 -27.18
CA SER A 242 -4.17 17.68 -28.11
C SER A 242 -2.84 18.12 -27.45
N THR A 243 -2.76 18.15 -26.12
CA THR A 243 -1.55 18.56 -25.38
C THR A 243 -1.18 17.53 -24.34
N PHE A 244 0.04 17.01 -24.40
CA PHE A 244 0.55 15.95 -23.56
C PHE A 244 1.88 16.35 -22.91
N TYR A 245 1.93 16.35 -21.55
CA TYR A 245 3.14 16.50 -20.76
C TYR A 245 3.72 15.14 -20.47
N TYR A 246 5.04 14.98 -20.59
CA TYR A 246 5.73 13.71 -20.29
C TYR A 246 7.18 13.93 -19.92
N SER A 247 7.81 12.91 -19.35
CA SER A 247 9.20 12.93 -18.95
C SER A 247 10.11 12.49 -20.10
N VAL A 248 11.19 13.20 -20.31
CA VAL A 248 12.32 12.79 -21.18
C VAL A 248 13.55 12.67 -20.31
N CYS A 249 14.19 11.50 -20.37
CA CYS A 249 15.38 11.20 -19.60
C CYS A 249 16.55 10.90 -20.53
N THR A 250 17.72 11.44 -20.18
CA THR A 250 18.98 11.21 -20.89
C THR A 250 19.99 10.58 -19.97
N ASP A 251 20.74 9.62 -20.48
CA ASP A 251 21.93 9.10 -19.84
C ASP A 251 23.16 9.77 -20.46
N GLN A 252 23.89 10.55 -19.67
CA GLN A 252 25.19 11.12 -20.07
C GLN A 252 26.24 10.66 -19.05
N ASP A 253 27.12 9.79 -19.45
CA ASP A 253 28.24 9.28 -18.64
C ASP A 253 27.76 8.71 -17.29
N PHE A 254 26.70 7.88 -17.31
CA PHE A 254 26.02 7.29 -16.14
C PHE A 254 25.31 8.29 -15.22
N ASN A 255 25.12 9.53 -15.64
CA ASN A 255 24.25 10.51 -14.98
C ASN A 255 22.89 10.52 -15.68
N TYR A 256 21.90 9.89 -15.02
CA TYR A 256 20.53 9.85 -15.52
C TYR A 256 19.80 11.12 -15.11
N THR A 257 19.46 11.97 -16.08
CA THR A 257 18.74 13.22 -15.83
C THR A 257 17.42 13.25 -16.59
N CYS A 258 16.35 13.63 -15.90
CA CYS A 258 15.01 13.74 -16.44
C CYS A 258 14.49 15.16 -16.40
N ALA A 259 13.80 15.57 -17.46
CA ALA A 259 13.08 16.83 -17.56
C ALA A 259 11.65 16.59 -18.08
N ILE A 260 10.73 17.47 -17.71
CA ILE A 260 9.37 17.46 -18.24
C ILE A 260 9.31 18.31 -19.49
N VAL A 261 8.74 17.72 -20.53
CA VAL A 261 8.47 18.37 -21.82
C VAL A 261 7.01 18.24 -22.16
N PHE A 262 6.56 18.96 -23.18
CA PHE A 262 5.23 18.76 -23.73
C PHE A 262 5.24 18.72 -25.24
N SER A 263 4.26 18.06 -25.82
CA SER A 263 4.00 18.01 -27.25
C SER A 263 2.55 18.36 -27.53
N LYS A 264 2.30 18.97 -28.68
CA LYS A 264 0.95 19.30 -29.15
C LYS A 264 0.64 18.57 -30.45
N LYS A 265 -0.59 18.12 -30.61
CA LYS A 265 -1.08 17.61 -31.90
C LYS A 265 -1.32 18.74 -32.88
N ASP A 266 -0.94 18.54 -34.14
CA ASP A 266 -1.32 19.41 -35.24
C ASP A 266 -2.78 19.18 -35.68
N SER A 267 -3.23 19.91 -36.70
CA SER A 267 -4.59 19.77 -37.25
C SER A 267 -4.88 18.41 -37.90
N LEU A 268 -3.83 17.63 -38.19
CA LEU A 268 -3.92 16.26 -38.76
C LEU A 268 -3.85 15.19 -37.66
N GLY A 269 -3.63 15.58 -36.39
CA GLY A 269 -3.54 14.67 -35.26
C GLY A 269 -2.12 14.11 -35.00
N HIS A 270 -1.09 14.57 -35.72
CA HIS A 270 0.29 14.18 -35.50
C HIS A 270 0.92 14.99 -34.35
N TRP A 271 1.74 14.32 -33.54
CA TRP A 271 2.47 15.01 -32.49
C TRP A 271 3.57 15.88 -33.07
N LYS A 272 3.64 17.13 -32.64
CA LYS A 272 4.71 18.07 -33.00
C LYS A 272 5.89 17.97 -32.05
N SER A 273 7.02 18.58 -32.47
CA SER A 273 8.26 18.63 -31.73
C SER A 273 8.11 19.06 -30.27
N LEU A 274 9.02 18.55 -29.45
CA LEU A 274 9.15 18.78 -28.03
C LEU A 274 9.41 20.23 -27.67
N ASP A 275 8.60 20.78 -26.76
CA ASP A 275 8.92 22.03 -26.07
C ASP A 275 9.23 21.72 -24.60
N SER A 276 10.31 22.32 -24.08
CA SER A 276 10.71 22.17 -22.69
C SER A 276 10.00 23.18 -21.80
N LEU A 277 9.59 22.76 -20.61
CA LEU A 277 9.10 23.69 -19.61
C LEU A 277 10.23 24.57 -19.05
N ASN A 278 9.87 25.73 -18.50
CA ASN A 278 10.84 26.69 -17.97
C ASN A 278 11.63 26.15 -16.77
N GLN A 279 12.68 26.88 -16.34
CA GLN A 279 13.59 26.46 -15.27
C GLN A 279 12.94 26.42 -13.87
N LEU A 280 11.76 27.01 -13.68
CA LEU A 280 11.01 26.84 -12.44
C LEU A 280 10.56 25.38 -12.28
N ILE A 281 10.24 24.69 -13.38
CA ILE A 281 9.90 23.26 -13.38
C ILE A 281 11.15 22.41 -13.61
N ASN A 282 11.89 22.64 -14.69
CA ASN A 282 13.08 21.88 -15.04
C ASN A 282 14.34 22.53 -14.48
N GLN A 283 14.54 22.44 -13.16
CA GLN A 283 15.72 23.02 -12.51
C GLN A 283 16.98 22.28 -12.97
N PRO A 284 18.01 22.99 -13.51
CA PRO A 284 19.23 22.35 -14.01
C PRO A 284 19.93 21.47 -12.96
N ARG A 285 20.48 20.34 -13.37
CA ARG A 285 21.18 19.33 -12.55
C ARG A 285 20.30 18.49 -11.61
N PHE A 286 19.00 18.69 -11.63
CA PHE A 286 18.07 17.91 -10.85
C PHE A 286 17.12 17.12 -11.76
N ASN A 287 16.60 16.03 -11.25
CA ASN A 287 15.56 15.27 -11.92
C ASN A 287 14.21 15.91 -11.67
N THR A 288 13.43 16.07 -12.73
CA THR A 288 12.03 16.46 -12.69
C THR A 288 11.25 15.53 -13.61
N THR A 289 10.27 14.79 -13.06
CA THR A 289 9.63 13.69 -13.77
C THR A 289 8.20 13.47 -13.28
N MET A 290 7.46 12.54 -13.91
CA MET A 290 6.12 12.12 -13.52
C MET A 290 5.12 13.28 -13.48
N PRO A 291 4.99 14.06 -14.59
CA PRO A 291 4.07 15.17 -14.64
C PRO A 291 2.62 14.72 -14.58
N GLN A 292 1.83 15.43 -13.81
CA GLN A 292 0.38 15.26 -13.77
C GLN A 292 -0.31 16.63 -13.81
N PHE A 293 -0.92 16.95 -14.96
CA PHE A 293 -1.71 18.17 -15.10
C PHE A 293 -3.05 18.04 -14.39
N SER A 294 -3.45 19.11 -13.71
CA SER A 294 -4.75 19.20 -13.04
C SER A 294 -5.18 20.64 -12.82
N LYS A 295 -6.17 20.85 -11.96
CA LYS A 295 -6.70 22.18 -11.61
C LYS A 295 -7.10 22.24 -10.14
N PHE A 296 -6.81 23.38 -9.50
CA PHE A 296 -7.44 23.78 -8.25
C PHE A 296 -8.60 24.73 -8.58
N GLY A 297 -9.83 24.19 -8.62
CA GLY A 297 -10.95 24.91 -9.22
C GLY A 297 -10.70 25.21 -10.70
N ASN A 298 -10.49 26.50 -11.05
CA ASN A 298 -10.16 26.91 -12.42
C ASN A 298 -8.67 27.17 -12.66
N GLU A 299 -7.85 27.15 -11.62
CA GLU A 299 -6.42 27.46 -11.69
C GLU A 299 -5.64 26.21 -12.18
N PRO A 300 -4.95 26.28 -13.34
CA PRO A 300 -4.20 25.16 -13.86
C PRO A 300 -2.95 24.90 -13.02
N VAL A 301 -2.72 23.63 -12.67
CA VAL A 301 -1.56 23.19 -11.89
C VAL A 301 -0.91 21.98 -12.53
N LEU A 302 0.40 21.86 -12.35
CA LEU A 302 1.19 20.68 -12.73
C LEU A 302 1.85 20.09 -11.50
N PHE A 303 1.44 18.89 -11.10
CA PHE A 303 2.14 18.11 -10.11
C PHE A 303 3.30 17.35 -10.74
N PHE A 304 4.37 17.14 -10.00
CA PHE A 304 5.53 16.39 -10.47
C PHE A 304 6.40 15.93 -9.31
N SER A 305 7.29 14.97 -9.57
CA SER A 305 8.30 14.52 -8.63
C SER A 305 9.66 15.10 -8.99
N SER A 306 10.42 15.58 -7.99
CA SER A 306 11.74 16.15 -8.22
C SER A 306 12.63 16.05 -6.98
N ASN A 307 13.94 15.85 -7.22
CA ASN A 307 14.99 15.90 -6.20
C ASN A 307 15.70 17.27 -6.13
N ARG A 308 14.99 18.33 -6.55
CA ARG A 308 15.50 19.71 -6.58
C ARG A 308 15.89 20.24 -5.20
N THR A 309 16.56 21.39 -5.18
CA THR A 309 16.87 22.08 -3.92
C THR A 309 15.60 22.32 -3.09
N GLY A 310 15.66 21.94 -1.80
CA GLY A 310 14.55 22.07 -0.87
C GLY A 310 13.71 20.81 -0.68
N THR A 311 14.12 19.67 -1.27
CA THR A 311 13.55 18.37 -0.93
C THR A 311 13.91 17.96 0.50
N LYS A 312 13.06 17.13 1.10
CA LYS A 312 13.31 16.53 2.42
C LYS A 312 14.15 15.26 2.35
N GLY A 313 13.99 14.48 1.30
CA GLY A 313 14.62 13.18 1.11
C GLY A 313 15.16 12.98 -0.30
N GLY A 314 14.70 11.94 -0.96
CA GLY A 314 15.06 11.64 -2.34
C GLY A 314 14.28 12.47 -3.35
N MET A 315 13.24 11.88 -3.93
CA MET A 315 12.26 12.58 -4.78
C MET A 315 11.08 13.03 -3.91
N ASP A 316 10.77 14.32 -3.94
CA ASP A 316 9.60 14.91 -3.30
C ASP A 316 8.52 15.22 -4.34
N ILE A 317 7.26 15.31 -3.90
CA ILE A 317 6.18 15.83 -4.73
C ILE A 317 6.08 17.34 -4.58
N TRP A 318 6.05 17.99 -5.74
CA TRP A 318 5.92 19.42 -5.93
C TRP A 318 4.71 19.71 -6.81
N TYR A 319 4.21 20.94 -6.77
CA TYR A 319 3.28 21.43 -7.79
C TYR A 319 3.66 22.82 -8.26
N ALA A 320 3.39 23.10 -9.51
CA ALA A 320 3.51 24.41 -10.12
C ALA A 320 2.13 24.97 -10.43
N VAL A 321 1.91 26.25 -10.13
CA VAL A 321 0.78 27.00 -10.68
C VAL A 321 1.17 27.50 -12.07
N LEU A 322 0.31 27.26 -13.05
CA LEU A 322 0.59 27.60 -14.44
C LEU A 322 -0.20 28.84 -14.89
N ASP A 323 0.36 29.59 -15.81
CA ASP A 323 -0.38 30.62 -16.54
C ASP A 323 -1.24 30.00 -17.67
N LYS A 324 -1.97 30.86 -18.39
CA LYS A 324 -2.81 30.45 -19.54
C LYS A 324 -2.03 29.84 -20.72
N ASN A 325 -0.71 30.05 -20.79
CA ASN A 325 0.17 29.52 -21.84
C ASN A 325 0.81 28.19 -21.42
N GLY A 326 0.65 27.78 -20.14
CA GLY A 326 1.26 26.59 -19.55
C GLY A 326 2.63 26.84 -18.92
N GLU A 327 3.04 28.11 -18.76
CA GLU A 327 4.29 28.48 -18.10
C GLU A 327 4.10 28.54 -16.58
N ALA A 328 5.09 28.03 -15.84
CA ALA A 328 5.05 28.06 -14.38
C ALA A 328 5.21 29.47 -13.83
N LEU A 329 4.29 29.87 -12.97
CA LEU A 329 4.29 31.12 -12.20
C LEU A 329 4.94 30.93 -10.83
N SER A 330 4.69 29.82 -10.17
CA SER A 330 5.26 29.44 -8.87
C SER A 330 5.44 27.93 -8.78
N VAL A 331 6.32 27.49 -7.87
CA VAL A 331 6.53 26.06 -7.56
C VAL A 331 6.60 25.88 -6.05
N GLU A 332 5.83 24.94 -5.53
CA GLU A 332 5.73 24.69 -4.11
C GLU A 332 5.95 23.22 -3.76
N ASN A 333 6.66 22.96 -2.64
CA ASN A 333 6.86 21.64 -2.05
C ASN A 333 5.65 21.26 -1.19
N ILE A 334 5.11 20.06 -1.37
CA ILE A 334 4.00 19.56 -0.54
C ILE A 334 4.57 18.93 0.73
N SER A 335 5.09 19.76 1.63
CA SER A 335 5.85 19.34 2.79
C SER A 335 5.08 18.45 3.78
N SER A 336 3.74 18.45 3.76
CA SER A 336 2.90 17.60 4.63
C SER A 336 2.97 16.12 4.28
N ILE A 337 3.31 15.77 3.04
CA ILE A 337 3.37 14.39 2.56
C ILE A 337 4.80 13.93 2.26
N ASN A 338 5.73 14.85 1.99
CA ASN A 338 7.12 14.53 1.66
C ASN A 338 7.91 14.11 2.90
N SER A 339 8.84 13.16 2.73
CA SER A 339 9.53 12.45 3.81
C SER A 339 11.06 12.41 3.61
N LEU A 340 11.75 11.50 4.29
CA LEU A 340 13.19 11.23 4.09
C LEU A 340 13.46 10.28 2.93
N GLU A 341 12.43 9.70 2.33
CA GLU A 341 12.50 8.75 1.22
C GLU A 341 11.98 9.38 -0.08
N ASN A 342 11.40 8.57 -0.94
CA ASN A 342 10.82 9.02 -2.20
C ASN A 342 9.31 9.12 -2.11
N GLU A 343 8.76 10.26 -2.48
CA GLU A 343 7.36 10.46 -2.83
C GLU A 343 7.26 10.72 -4.32
N VAL A 344 6.52 9.85 -5.03
CA VAL A 344 6.51 9.80 -6.50
C VAL A 344 5.12 9.53 -7.07
N CYS A 345 4.98 9.61 -8.39
CA CYS A 345 3.76 9.27 -9.12
C CYS A 345 2.51 10.03 -8.65
N PRO A 346 2.53 11.38 -8.62
CA PRO A 346 1.38 12.15 -8.20
C PRO A 346 0.22 12.00 -9.20
N TRP A 347 -1.00 11.89 -8.67
CA TRP A 347 -2.24 12.00 -9.43
C TRP A 347 -3.32 12.70 -8.60
N TYR A 348 -3.85 13.82 -9.08
CA TYR A 348 -4.84 14.61 -8.36
C TYR A 348 -6.24 14.40 -8.93
N ASP A 349 -7.15 13.89 -8.10
CA ASP A 349 -8.57 13.80 -8.40
C ASP A 349 -9.27 15.11 -8.08
N THR A 350 -9.70 15.81 -9.12
CA THR A 350 -10.45 17.07 -9.01
C THR A 350 -11.87 16.89 -8.49
N VAL A 351 -12.42 15.67 -8.53
CA VAL A 351 -13.77 15.35 -8.05
C VAL A 351 -13.77 15.18 -6.54
N GLU A 352 -12.82 14.41 -6.01
CA GLU A 352 -12.70 14.16 -4.58
C GLU A 352 -11.77 15.15 -3.86
N ASN A 353 -11.08 16.04 -4.61
CA ASN A 353 -10.03 16.92 -4.10
C ASN A 353 -8.95 16.15 -3.32
N ARG A 354 -8.46 15.04 -3.92
CA ARG A 354 -7.45 14.17 -3.35
C ARG A 354 -6.23 14.07 -4.26
N LEU A 355 -5.06 14.20 -3.67
CA LEU A 355 -3.79 13.88 -4.33
C LEU A 355 -3.37 12.48 -3.93
N PHE A 356 -3.31 11.58 -4.92
CA PHE A 356 -2.72 10.25 -4.76
C PHE A 356 -1.24 10.29 -5.11
N PHE A 357 -0.45 9.47 -4.44
CA PHE A 357 1.00 9.38 -4.65
C PHE A 357 1.53 8.07 -4.09
N SER A 358 2.77 7.70 -4.45
CA SER A 358 3.43 6.52 -3.90
C SER A 358 4.60 6.92 -3.01
N SER A 359 4.78 6.23 -1.89
CA SER A 359 5.84 6.50 -0.92
C SER A 359 6.40 5.20 -0.32
N SER A 360 7.71 5.22 -0.03
CA SER A 360 8.41 4.16 0.70
C SER A 360 8.60 4.47 2.20
N TRP A 361 8.07 5.58 2.69
CA TRP A 361 8.24 6.02 4.08
C TRP A 361 7.03 5.80 4.96
N HIS A 362 5.83 6.19 4.50
CA HIS A 362 4.62 6.17 5.33
C HIS A 362 4.19 4.75 5.69
N GLN A 363 3.22 4.62 6.63
CA GLN A 363 2.73 3.31 7.07
C GLN A 363 2.15 2.51 5.90
N GLY A 364 2.83 1.43 5.53
CA GLY A 364 2.53 0.67 4.33
C GLY A 364 2.87 -0.82 4.43
N PHE A 365 2.51 -1.56 3.39
CA PHE A 365 2.68 -3.01 3.32
C PHE A 365 4.03 -3.43 2.77
N GLY A 366 4.62 -2.63 1.87
CA GLY A 366 5.73 -3.09 1.06
C GLY A 366 6.87 -2.09 0.84
N GLY A 367 7.35 -2.11 -0.39
CA GLY A 367 8.41 -1.21 -0.83
C GLY A 367 7.90 0.21 -1.01
N GLN A 368 7.07 0.42 -2.02
CA GLN A 368 6.28 1.64 -2.19
C GLN A 368 4.81 1.27 -2.14
N ASP A 369 4.04 2.07 -1.44
CA ASP A 369 2.60 1.94 -1.35
C ASP A 369 1.94 3.21 -1.89
N VAL A 370 0.73 3.07 -2.42
CA VAL A 370 -0.12 4.19 -2.82
C VAL A 370 -0.80 4.79 -1.60
N PHE A 371 -0.73 6.11 -1.51
CA PHE A 371 -1.40 6.93 -0.50
C PHE A 371 -2.26 7.98 -1.17
N TYR A 372 -3.17 8.57 -0.43
CA TYR A 372 -3.81 9.83 -0.81
C TYR A 372 -3.73 10.85 0.33
N THR A 373 -3.81 12.12 -0.03
CA THR A 373 -4.04 13.24 0.89
C THR A 373 -5.19 14.09 0.39
N GLU A 374 -5.97 14.65 1.31
CA GLU A 374 -7.08 15.55 0.95
C GLU A 374 -6.59 16.97 0.85
N PHE A 375 -7.05 17.69 -0.17
CA PHE A 375 -6.81 19.12 -0.33
C PHE A 375 -8.01 19.90 0.19
N ARG A 376 -7.84 20.58 1.32
CA ARG A 376 -8.90 21.38 1.96
C ARG A 376 -8.36 22.72 2.41
N ASN A 377 -9.13 23.79 2.19
CA ASN A 377 -8.78 25.14 2.64
C ASN A 377 -7.36 25.57 2.19
N GLY A 378 -6.97 25.21 0.96
CA GLY A 378 -5.66 25.56 0.40
C GLY A 378 -4.48 24.73 0.96
N LYS A 379 -4.71 23.64 1.69
CA LYS A 379 -3.67 22.82 2.29
C LYS A 379 -3.90 21.33 2.06
N PHE A 380 -2.80 20.60 1.89
CA PHE A 380 -2.78 19.15 1.87
C PHE A 380 -2.67 18.60 3.30
N GLY A 381 -3.52 17.62 3.62
CA GLY A 381 -3.56 16.93 4.90
C GLY A 381 -2.48 15.86 5.07
N ALA A 382 -2.62 15.02 6.09
CA ALA A 382 -1.74 13.86 6.31
C ALA A 382 -2.02 12.75 5.26
N PRO A 383 -0.99 11.93 4.91
CA PRO A 383 -1.15 10.81 3.98
C PRO A 383 -1.97 9.68 4.59
N VAL A 384 -2.81 9.06 3.77
CA VAL A 384 -3.66 7.91 4.09
C VAL A 384 -3.37 6.79 3.11
N ASN A 385 -3.03 5.60 3.59
CA ASN A 385 -2.79 4.42 2.75
C ASN A 385 -4.11 3.94 2.12
N VAL A 386 -4.11 3.61 0.82
CA VAL A 386 -5.33 3.16 0.12
C VAL A 386 -5.75 1.73 0.49
N GLY A 387 -4.89 0.96 1.16
CA GLY A 387 -5.19 -0.38 1.67
C GLY A 387 -5.07 -1.51 0.64
N LEU A 388 -5.40 -2.73 1.10
CA LEU A 388 -5.47 -3.93 0.27
C LEU A 388 -6.79 -3.92 -0.53
N PRO A 389 -6.84 -4.44 -1.74
CA PRO A 389 -5.77 -5.10 -2.50
C PRO A 389 -4.98 -4.15 -3.42
N LEU A 390 -5.27 -2.83 -3.41
CA LEU A 390 -4.55 -1.87 -4.26
C LEU A 390 -3.06 -1.83 -3.90
N ASN A 391 -2.74 -1.80 -2.61
CA ASN A 391 -1.38 -2.01 -2.11
C ASN A 391 -1.11 -3.49 -1.81
N SER A 392 0.16 -3.86 -1.77
CA SER A 392 0.68 -5.21 -1.55
C SER A 392 2.05 -5.16 -0.85
N PRO A 393 2.68 -6.30 -0.50
CA PRO A 393 4.07 -6.31 -0.01
C PRO A 393 5.09 -5.80 -1.03
N ALA A 394 4.75 -5.81 -2.32
CA ALA A 394 5.61 -5.34 -3.42
C ALA A 394 5.67 -3.80 -3.51
N ALA A 395 6.10 -3.25 -4.64
CA ALA A 395 6.02 -1.83 -4.92
C ALA A 395 4.78 -1.55 -5.78
N ASP A 396 3.86 -0.75 -5.24
CA ASP A 396 2.61 -0.35 -5.87
C ASP A 396 2.65 1.15 -6.17
N GLN A 397 2.48 1.52 -7.45
CA GLN A 397 2.73 2.87 -7.94
C GLN A 397 1.70 3.31 -8.98
N TYR A 398 1.77 4.58 -9.37
CA TYR A 398 0.98 5.15 -10.47
C TYR A 398 -0.52 4.92 -10.34
N TYR A 399 -1.08 5.25 -9.18
CA TYR A 399 -2.54 5.26 -9.04
C TYR A 399 -3.16 6.24 -10.04
N PHE A 400 -4.16 5.77 -10.75
CA PHE A 400 -4.92 6.56 -11.71
C PHE A 400 -6.36 6.04 -11.76
N GLN A 401 -7.34 6.94 -11.89
CA GLN A 401 -8.74 6.56 -12.04
C GLN A 401 -9.38 7.24 -13.24
N SER A 402 -10.07 6.44 -14.07
CA SER A 402 -10.86 6.91 -15.21
C SER A 402 -12.25 6.30 -15.15
N GLY A 403 -13.27 7.13 -14.90
CA GLY A 403 -14.60 6.63 -14.59
C GLY A 403 -14.59 5.77 -13.33
N ASP A 404 -15.15 4.58 -13.42
CA ASP A 404 -15.17 3.60 -12.33
C ASP A 404 -13.94 2.65 -12.35
N SER A 405 -13.06 2.77 -13.36
CA SER A 405 -11.86 1.94 -13.46
C SER A 405 -10.67 2.60 -12.78
N THR A 406 -10.07 1.90 -11.83
CA THR A 406 -8.85 2.30 -11.10
C THR A 406 -7.69 1.45 -11.57
N TYR A 407 -6.57 2.10 -11.88
CA TYR A 407 -5.36 1.48 -12.37
C TYR A 407 -4.21 1.68 -11.38
N VAL A 408 -3.35 0.69 -11.24
CA VAL A 408 -2.07 0.77 -10.50
C VAL A 408 -1.01 -0.04 -11.23
N SER A 409 0.26 0.37 -11.15
CA SER A 409 1.39 -0.45 -11.57
C SER A 409 2.00 -1.14 -10.36
N SER A 410 2.26 -2.45 -10.47
CA SER A 410 2.77 -3.25 -9.36
C SER A 410 3.70 -4.36 -9.84
N ASN A 411 4.77 -4.63 -9.08
CA ASN A 411 5.63 -5.78 -9.28
C ASN A 411 5.32 -6.93 -8.30
N ARG A 412 4.05 -7.04 -7.91
CA ARG A 412 3.56 -8.11 -7.02
C ARG A 412 3.72 -9.50 -7.64
N LEU A 413 3.79 -10.52 -6.81
CA LEU A 413 3.79 -11.90 -7.28
C LEU A 413 2.59 -12.16 -8.18
N GLY A 414 2.84 -12.73 -9.36
CA GLY A 414 1.84 -12.95 -10.40
C GLY A 414 1.91 -11.94 -11.54
N SER A 415 2.76 -10.90 -11.45
CA SER A 415 3.15 -10.07 -12.60
C SER A 415 3.98 -10.87 -13.60
N LEU A 416 3.96 -10.47 -14.87
CA LEU A 416 4.75 -11.10 -15.92
C LEU A 416 6.25 -10.81 -15.71
N TYR A 417 7.10 -11.77 -16.02
CA TYR A 417 8.55 -11.61 -15.90
C TYR A 417 9.31 -12.58 -16.79
N ALA A 418 10.55 -12.24 -17.15
CA ALA A 418 11.43 -13.14 -17.89
C ALA A 418 12.34 -13.98 -16.98
N LYS A 419 12.94 -13.39 -15.95
CA LYS A 419 14.02 -14.02 -15.13
C LYS A 419 13.82 -13.91 -13.61
N ASN A 420 13.21 -12.83 -13.14
CA ASN A 420 13.02 -12.53 -11.72
C ASN A 420 11.54 -12.25 -11.44
N PRO A 421 10.88 -13.00 -10.54
CA PRO A 421 9.42 -12.91 -10.30
C PRO A 421 8.91 -11.55 -9.82
N THR A 422 9.79 -10.69 -9.37
CA THR A 422 9.46 -9.36 -8.83
C THR A 422 10.23 -8.22 -9.51
N CYS A 423 10.91 -8.47 -10.66
CA CYS A 423 11.69 -7.44 -11.37
C CYS A 423 10.79 -6.33 -11.90
N CYS A 424 9.66 -6.73 -12.43
CA CYS A 424 8.98 -6.01 -13.47
C CYS A 424 7.56 -5.67 -13.02
N SER A 425 7.12 -4.43 -13.31
CA SER A 425 5.79 -3.98 -12.92
C SER A 425 4.81 -4.20 -14.06
N ASP A 426 3.66 -4.78 -13.75
CA ASP A 426 2.49 -4.84 -14.60
C ASP A 426 1.48 -3.75 -14.24
N ILE A 427 0.66 -3.36 -15.20
CA ILE A 427 -0.53 -2.54 -14.96
C ILE A 427 -1.68 -3.44 -14.54
N TYR A 428 -2.28 -3.12 -13.40
CA TYR A 428 -3.46 -3.76 -12.85
C TYR A 428 -4.66 -2.82 -12.91
N VAL A 429 -5.86 -3.39 -13.03
CA VAL A 429 -7.11 -2.63 -13.05
C VAL A 429 -8.13 -3.25 -12.10
N ALA A 430 -8.88 -2.39 -11.42
CA ALA A 430 -10.04 -2.75 -10.60
C ALA A 430 -11.22 -1.83 -10.91
N GLU A 431 -12.43 -2.36 -10.84
CA GLU A 431 -13.65 -1.55 -10.89
C GLU A 431 -13.94 -1.03 -9.48
N ILE A 432 -13.67 0.26 -9.26
CA ILE A 432 -13.97 0.95 -8.02
C ILE A 432 -14.89 2.12 -8.38
N PRO A 433 -16.19 2.03 -8.06
CA PRO A 433 -17.15 3.08 -8.38
C PRO A 433 -16.68 4.43 -7.86
N ARG A 434 -16.57 5.39 -8.77
CA ARG A 434 -16.18 6.75 -8.43
C ARG A 434 -17.24 7.38 -7.53
N ARG A 435 -16.82 7.92 -6.41
CA ARG A 435 -17.72 8.70 -5.57
C ARG A 435 -18.23 9.88 -6.40
N LYS A 436 -19.56 10.07 -6.46
CA LYS A 436 -20.13 11.21 -7.17
C LYS A 436 -19.60 12.51 -6.53
N PRO A 437 -19.29 13.56 -7.33
CA PRO A 437 -18.86 14.84 -6.79
C PRO A 437 -19.88 15.31 -5.75
N LEU A 438 -19.39 15.78 -4.62
CA LEU A 438 -20.23 16.46 -3.63
C LEU A 438 -20.84 17.67 -4.33
N LYS A 439 -22.16 17.64 -4.55
CA LYS A 439 -22.89 18.77 -5.11
C LYS A 439 -22.66 20.02 -4.26
N THR A 440 -22.59 21.20 -4.89
CA THR A 440 -22.40 22.50 -4.21
C THR A 440 -23.45 22.71 -3.12
N LYS A 441 -23.16 23.58 -2.13
CA LYS A 441 -23.95 23.83 -0.90
C LYS A 441 -25.48 23.96 -1.06
N GLN A 442 -26.02 24.14 -2.27
CA GLN A 442 -27.43 24.20 -2.56
C GLN A 442 -28.08 22.86 -2.99
N GLU A 443 -27.31 21.81 -3.23
CA GLU A 443 -27.81 20.52 -3.70
C GLU A 443 -27.44 19.32 -2.78
N GLN A 444 -26.83 19.58 -1.61
CA GLN A 444 -26.49 18.58 -0.61
C GLN A 444 -27.66 18.33 0.34
N GLU A 445 -28.75 17.79 -0.15
CA GLU A 445 -29.40 16.74 0.64
C GLU A 445 -28.55 15.49 0.47
N ILE A 446 -27.51 15.36 1.32
CA ILE A 446 -26.81 14.10 1.51
C ILE A 446 -27.89 13.15 2.06
N THR A 447 -28.33 12.22 1.23
CA THR A 447 -29.01 11.03 1.72
C THR A 447 -27.94 10.21 2.42
N ILE A 448 -27.53 10.66 3.63
CA ILE A 448 -26.86 9.79 4.59
C ILE A 448 -27.94 8.75 4.87
N GLU A 449 -27.64 7.50 4.52
CA GLU A 449 -28.47 6.39 4.96
C GLU A 449 -28.42 6.45 6.49
N ILE A 450 -29.45 7.06 7.08
CA ILE A 450 -29.52 7.25 8.54
C ILE A 450 -29.60 5.85 9.13
N VAL A 451 -28.52 5.43 9.78
CA VAL A 451 -28.50 4.16 10.46
C VAL A 451 -29.56 4.22 11.55
N LYS A 452 -30.54 3.33 11.46
CA LYS A 452 -31.63 3.26 12.44
C LYS A 452 -31.10 2.76 13.77
N LEU A 453 -31.32 3.52 14.83
CA LEU A 453 -31.06 3.09 16.20
C LEU A 453 -32.17 2.12 16.68
N PRO A 454 -31.85 1.19 17.59
CA PRO A 454 -30.56 0.96 18.23
C PRO A 454 -29.58 0.17 17.35
N ILE A 455 -28.28 0.49 17.45
CA ILE A 455 -27.20 -0.36 16.91
C ILE A 455 -26.77 -1.32 18.01
N ARG A 456 -26.83 -2.61 17.72
CA ARG A 456 -26.49 -3.68 18.67
C ARG A 456 -25.13 -4.27 18.36
N LEU A 457 -24.24 -4.29 19.36
CA LEU A 457 -22.86 -4.73 19.25
C LEU A 457 -22.62 -5.87 20.22
N TYR A 458 -22.24 -7.05 19.72
CA TYR A 458 -22.21 -8.29 20.49
C TYR A 458 -20.80 -8.69 20.89
N PHE A 459 -20.69 -9.41 22.02
CA PHE A 459 -19.43 -9.85 22.62
C PHE A 459 -19.41 -11.34 22.91
N GLU A 460 -18.22 -11.93 22.90
CA GLU A 460 -17.99 -13.26 23.44
C GLU A 460 -18.28 -13.28 24.96
N ASN A 461 -18.50 -14.49 25.51
CA ASN A 461 -18.72 -14.64 26.94
C ASN A 461 -17.55 -14.09 27.75
N ASP A 462 -17.86 -13.33 28.81
CA ASP A 462 -16.89 -12.70 29.72
C ASP A 462 -15.82 -11.83 29.02
N GLN A 463 -16.14 -11.23 27.86
CA GLN A 463 -15.22 -10.34 27.13
C GLN A 463 -15.78 -8.91 27.05
N PRO A 464 -14.90 -7.88 26.96
CA PRO A 464 -13.41 -7.93 26.98
C PRO A 464 -12.86 -8.20 28.40
N ASP A 465 -11.62 -8.70 28.46
CA ASP A 465 -10.83 -8.93 29.67
C ASP A 465 -11.56 -9.78 30.74
N ALA A 466 -11.58 -11.10 30.53
CA ALA A 466 -12.23 -12.05 31.43
C ALA A 466 -11.66 -12.01 32.86
N ASN A 467 -12.50 -12.39 33.83
CA ASN A 467 -12.13 -12.57 35.24
C ASN A 467 -11.55 -11.30 35.94
N THR A 468 -12.06 -10.13 35.62
CA THR A 468 -11.64 -8.85 36.27
C THR A 468 -12.85 -8.01 36.68
N THR A 469 -12.71 -7.27 37.77
CA THR A 469 -13.68 -6.26 38.25
C THR A 469 -13.27 -4.83 37.82
N SER A 470 -12.31 -4.68 36.90
CA SER A 470 -11.98 -3.40 36.30
C SER A 470 -13.14 -2.86 35.47
N ASP A 471 -13.37 -1.57 35.49
CA ASP A 471 -14.30 -0.87 34.60
C ASP A 471 -13.65 -0.55 33.24
N TYR A 472 -12.32 -0.74 33.13
CA TYR A 472 -11.51 -0.32 32.01
C TYR A 472 -10.96 -1.51 31.20
N THR A 473 -10.84 -1.32 29.89
CA THR A 473 -10.16 -2.21 28.94
C THR A 473 -9.34 -1.41 27.94
N ASN A 474 -8.24 -1.98 27.46
CA ASN A 474 -7.46 -1.44 26.35
C ASN A 474 -7.89 -2.00 24.97
N LEU A 475 -8.80 -2.98 24.95
CA LEU A 475 -9.28 -3.58 23.71
C LEU A 475 -10.34 -2.69 23.06
N SER A 476 -10.25 -2.51 21.74
CA SER A 476 -11.31 -1.86 20.97
C SER A 476 -12.47 -2.82 20.70
N TYR A 477 -13.62 -2.25 20.30
CA TYR A 477 -14.74 -3.10 19.86
C TYR A 477 -14.37 -3.94 18.63
N THR A 478 -13.55 -3.42 17.72
CA THR A 478 -13.04 -4.19 16.56
C THR A 478 -12.31 -5.46 17.03
N ASP A 479 -11.43 -5.36 18.03
CA ASP A 479 -10.72 -6.52 18.58
C ASP A 479 -11.68 -7.54 19.19
N SER A 480 -12.68 -7.04 19.95
CA SER A 480 -13.71 -7.88 20.59
C SER A 480 -14.60 -8.57 19.56
N TYR A 481 -15.01 -7.86 18.50
CA TYR A 481 -15.80 -8.40 17.39
C TYR A 481 -15.05 -9.50 16.63
N LEU A 482 -13.80 -9.23 16.22
CA LEU A 482 -12.99 -10.20 15.47
C LEU A 482 -12.77 -11.48 16.27
N LYS A 483 -12.52 -11.35 17.57
CA LYS A 483 -12.39 -12.49 18.47
C LYS A 483 -13.69 -13.29 18.54
N TYR A 484 -14.83 -12.63 18.72
CA TYR A 484 -16.13 -13.30 18.81
C TYR A 484 -16.55 -13.94 17.49
N ALA A 485 -16.42 -13.24 16.38
CA ALA A 485 -16.71 -13.77 15.05
C ALA A 485 -15.83 -14.99 14.71
N GLY A 486 -14.57 -15.01 15.14
CA GLY A 486 -13.66 -16.15 14.99
C GLY A 486 -14.06 -17.38 15.84
N GLN A 487 -14.94 -17.25 16.85
CA GLN A 487 -15.43 -18.36 17.65
C GLN A 487 -16.70 -19.01 17.08
N PHE A 488 -17.22 -18.57 15.95
CA PHE A 488 -18.48 -19.04 15.36
C PHE A 488 -18.58 -20.57 15.28
N ASP A 489 -17.56 -21.25 14.73
CA ASP A 489 -17.57 -22.71 14.57
C ASP A 489 -17.55 -23.44 15.93
N VAL A 490 -16.85 -22.89 16.92
CA VAL A 490 -16.84 -23.40 18.29
C VAL A 490 -18.25 -23.32 18.90
N TYR A 491 -18.90 -22.15 18.80
CA TYR A 491 -20.25 -21.93 19.28
C TYR A 491 -21.25 -22.86 18.60
N LYS A 492 -21.18 -22.97 17.27
CA LYS A 492 -22.04 -23.86 16.47
C LYS A 492 -21.89 -25.33 16.88
N THR A 493 -20.67 -25.78 17.12
CA THR A 493 -20.40 -27.14 17.59
C THR A 493 -20.93 -27.37 19.01
N LYS A 494 -20.62 -26.45 19.92
CA LYS A 494 -20.98 -26.58 21.36
C LYS A 494 -22.46 -26.52 21.59
N VAL A 495 -23.22 -25.68 20.87
CA VAL A 495 -24.70 -25.60 21.02
C VAL A 495 -25.40 -26.86 20.53
N ALA A 496 -24.81 -27.62 19.61
CA ALA A 496 -25.34 -28.88 19.08
C ALA A 496 -25.05 -30.09 19.96
N LEU A 497 -24.06 -30.02 20.86
CA LEU A 497 -23.66 -31.13 21.71
C LEU A 497 -24.84 -31.60 22.64
N GLN A 498 -24.96 -32.93 22.79
CA GLN A 498 -25.98 -33.56 23.66
C GLN A 498 -27.45 -33.23 23.31
N ARG A 499 -27.72 -32.87 22.05
CA ARG A 499 -29.07 -32.69 21.49
C ARG A 499 -29.38 -33.82 20.50
N ASP A 500 -30.65 -34.14 20.32
CA ASP A 500 -31.04 -34.98 19.19
C ASP A 500 -30.75 -34.29 17.87
N SER A 501 -30.71 -35.05 16.77
CA SER A 501 -30.26 -34.54 15.45
C SER A 501 -31.10 -33.36 14.92
N ILE A 502 -32.38 -33.32 15.23
CA ILE A 502 -33.31 -32.26 14.80
C ILE A 502 -33.06 -30.99 15.61
N GLN A 503 -32.96 -31.11 16.93
CA GLN A 503 -32.68 -29.98 17.82
C GLN A 503 -31.28 -29.43 17.60
N ALA A 504 -30.27 -30.29 17.34
CA ALA A 504 -28.91 -29.88 17.05
C ALA A 504 -28.86 -29.04 15.77
N GLN A 505 -29.52 -29.49 14.71
CA GLN A 505 -29.58 -28.77 13.44
C GLN A 505 -30.33 -27.44 13.57
N LYS A 506 -31.45 -27.43 14.28
CA LYS A 506 -32.22 -26.20 14.54
C LYS A 506 -31.37 -25.17 15.29
N SER A 507 -30.77 -25.56 16.43
CA SER A 507 -29.95 -24.65 17.24
C SER A 507 -28.71 -24.11 16.48
N ALA A 508 -28.08 -24.95 15.68
CA ALA A 508 -26.96 -24.53 14.82
C ALA A 508 -27.41 -23.55 13.74
N SER A 509 -28.60 -23.73 13.15
CA SER A 509 -29.18 -22.82 12.16
C SER A 509 -29.55 -21.47 12.78
N GLU A 510 -30.22 -21.47 13.94
CA GLU A 510 -30.60 -20.26 14.69
C GLU A 510 -29.36 -19.44 15.08
N LEU A 511 -28.28 -20.12 15.48
CA LEU A 511 -27.00 -19.45 15.80
C LEU A 511 -26.34 -18.89 14.56
N SER A 512 -26.36 -19.62 13.42
CA SER A 512 -25.81 -19.12 12.17
C SER A 512 -26.53 -17.86 11.71
N GLN A 513 -27.85 -17.86 11.74
CA GLN A 513 -28.68 -16.70 11.44
C GLN A 513 -28.35 -15.51 12.36
N PHE A 514 -28.18 -15.74 13.65
CA PHE A 514 -27.80 -14.71 14.62
C PHE A 514 -26.44 -14.07 14.27
N PHE A 515 -25.42 -14.87 13.94
CA PHE A 515 -24.12 -14.34 13.59
C PHE A 515 -24.16 -13.54 12.28
N ASP A 516 -24.93 -13.97 11.28
CA ASP A 516 -25.03 -13.29 9.99
C ASP A 516 -25.90 -12.03 10.06
N GLU A 517 -27.09 -12.11 10.69
CA GLU A 517 -28.10 -11.03 10.66
C GLU A 517 -27.97 -10.04 11.81
N GLU A 518 -27.32 -10.42 12.93
CA GLU A 518 -27.18 -9.56 14.10
C GLU A 518 -25.71 -9.17 14.37
N VAL A 519 -24.78 -10.14 14.50
CA VAL A 519 -23.39 -9.86 14.88
C VAL A 519 -22.64 -9.11 13.76
N LYS A 520 -22.65 -9.66 12.54
CA LYS A 520 -21.99 -9.03 11.38
C LYS A 520 -22.68 -7.72 10.97
N LYS A 521 -24.02 -7.70 11.03
CA LYS A 521 -24.80 -6.51 10.73
C LYS A 521 -24.49 -5.39 11.72
N GLY A 522 -24.38 -5.68 13.02
CA GLY A 522 -24.04 -4.70 14.04
C GLY A 522 -22.71 -4.01 13.78
N GLN A 523 -21.69 -4.75 13.38
CA GLN A 523 -20.38 -4.19 12.97
C GLN A 523 -20.52 -3.27 11.74
N ALA A 524 -21.23 -3.72 10.70
CA ALA A 524 -21.46 -2.92 9.50
C ALA A 524 -22.27 -1.65 9.76
N ASP A 525 -23.27 -1.73 10.67
CA ASP A 525 -24.07 -0.58 11.11
C ASP A 525 -23.21 0.41 11.90
N LEU A 526 -22.31 -0.07 12.77
CA LEU A 526 -21.36 0.78 13.50
C LEU A 526 -20.43 1.54 12.56
N GLU A 527 -19.88 0.89 11.55
CA GLU A 527 -19.00 1.54 10.55
C GLU A 527 -19.73 2.65 9.79
N ARG A 528 -20.98 2.41 9.37
CA ARG A 528 -21.81 3.44 8.71
C ARG A 528 -22.16 4.58 9.67
N PHE A 529 -22.52 4.24 10.89
CA PHE A 529 -22.85 5.20 11.93
C PHE A 529 -21.66 6.09 12.31
N THR A 530 -20.46 5.53 12.36
CA THR A 530 -19.22 6.28 12.61
C THR A 530 -19.02 7.38 11.57
N ASN A 531 -19.31 7.12 10.29
CA ASN A 531 -19.25 8.14 9.25
C ASN A 531 -20.30 9.23 9.45
N GLN A 532 -21.51 8.90 9.94
CA GLN A 532 -22.55 9.85 10.29
C GLN A 532 -22.12 10.75 11.45
N VAL A 533 -21.58 10.17 12.53
CA VAL A 533 -21.04 10.93 13.67
C VAL A 533 -19.93 11.87 13.22
N TRP A 534 -18.98 11.37 12.42
CA TRP A 534 -17.89 12.20 11.89
C TRP A 534 -18.39 13.38 11.08
N PHE A 535 -19.38 13.18 10.23
CA PHE A 535 -19.99 14.26 9.43
C PHE A 535 -20.59 15.37 10.32
N GLU A 536 -21.24 15.03 11.42
CA GLU A 536 -21.80 16.02 12.35
C GLU A 536 -20.70 16.77 13.11
N LEU A 537 -19.63 16.09 13.53
CA LEU A 537 -18.46 16.74 14.14
C LEU A 537 -17.77 17.71 13.20
N GLN A 538 -17.67 17.38 11.91
CA GLN A 538 -17.09 18.28 10.89
C GLN A 538 -17.91 19.55 10.64
N LYS A 539 -19.20 19.53 10.92
CA LYS A 539 -20.06 20.72 10.88
C LYS A 539 -19.86 21.65 12.09
N GLY A 540 -19.06 21.24 13.07
CA GLY A 540 -18.89 21.93 14.33
C GLY A 540 -19.94 21.55 15.38
N ASN A 541 -20.84 20.58 15.10
CA ASN A 541 -21.87 20.17 16.03
C ASN A 541 -21.27 19.40 17.21
N HIS A 542 -21.89 19.55 18.39
CA HIS A 542 -21.63 18.71 19.56
C HIS A 542 -22.49 17.44 19.45
N VAL A 543 -21.89 16.28 19.64
CA VAL A 543 -22.52 14.96 19.50
C VAL A 543 -22.48 14.21 20.80
N GLN A 544 -23.64 13.74 21.29
CA GLN A 544 -23.74 12.85 22.45
C GLN A 544 -24.30 11.48 22.01
N LEU A 545 -23.63 10.41 22.38
CA LEU A 545 -24.04 9.03 22.16
C LEU A 545 -24.48 8.39 23.46
N MET A 546 -25.74 7.96 23.55
CA MET A 546 -26.21 7.19 24.71
C MET A 546 -26.03 5.69 24.43
N VAL A 547 -25.26 5.02 25.30
CA VAL A 547 -24.88 3.61 25.14
C VAL A 547 -25.32 2.80 26.36
N GLN A 548 -26.16 1.78 26.13
CA GLN A 548 -26.55 0.81 27.14
C GLN A 548 -25.72 -0.45 27.04
N GLY A 549 -25.32 -1.01 28.19
CA GLY A 549 -24.57 -2.26 28.27
C GLY A 549 -25.34 -3.37 28.98
N PHE A 550 -25.32 -4.58 28.37
CA PHE A 550 -26.06 -5.76 28.88
C PHE A 550 -25.11 -6.94 29.08
N ALA A 551 -25.41 -7.80 30.03
CA ALA A 551 -24.70 -9.04 30.32
C ALA A 551 -25.67 -10.20 30.55
N SER A 552 -25.23 -11.43 30.30
CA SER A 552 -25.95 -12.64 30.65
C SER A 552 -25.89 -12.89 32.17
N PRO A 553 -26.90 -13.59 32.76
CA PRO A 553 -27.02 -13.73 34.21
C PRO A 553 -26.07 -14.76 34.86
N LEU A 554 -24.98 -15.14 34.17
CA LEU A 554 -24.02 -16.16 34.63
C LEU A 554 -23.14 -15.73 35.80
N ALA A 555 -22.93 -14.44 36.00
CA ALA A 555 -22.07 -13.89 37.05
C ALA A 555 -22.89 -13.03 38.04
N LYS A 556 -22.26 -12.63 39.15
CA LYS A 556 -22.93 -11.76 40.14
C LYS A 556 -23.19 -10.39 39.52
N THR A 557 -24.30 -9.75 39.96
CA THR A 557 -24.73 -8.42 39.47
C THR A 557 -23.62 -7.38 39.46
N ASP A 558 -22.85 -7.28 40.52
CA ASP A 558 -21.74 -6.35 40.62
C ASP A 558 -20.69 -6.59 39.53
N TYR A 559 -20.30 -7.85 39.31
CA TYR A 559 -19.37 -8.21 38.22
C TYR A 559 -19.96 -7.87 36.83
N ASN A 560 -21.25 -8.13 36.62
CA ASN A 560 -21.92 -7.84 35.36
C ASN A 560 -21.99 -6.34 35.05
N VAL A 561 -22.10 -5.48 36.05
CA VAL A 561 -22.03 -4.03 35.90
C VAL A 561 -20.62 -3.61 35.47
N HIS A 562 -19.56 -4.13 36.09
CA HIS A 562 -18.18 -3.89 35.67
C HIS A 562 -17.92 -4.38 34.22
N LEU A 563 -18.42 -5.57 33.87
CA LEU A 563 -18.30 -6.13 32.52
C LEU A 563 -18.97 -5.23 31.46
N THR A 564 -20.18 -4.72 31.76
CA THR A 564 -20.88 -3.83 30.83
C THR A 564 -20.18 -2.49 30.65
N LYS A 565 -19.55 -1.93 31.68
CA LYS A 565 -18.71 -0.75 31.56
C LYS A 565 -17.48 -0.99 30.68
N ARG A 566 -16.79 -2.15 30.83
CA ARG A 566 -15.69 -2.53 29.94
C ARG A 566 -16.14 -2.65 28.48
N ARG A 567 -17.33 -3.19 28.21
CA ARG A 567 -17.91 -3.25 26.86
C ARG A 567 -18.16 -1.87 26.28
N ILE A 568 -18.69 -0.93 27.08
CA ILE A 568 -18.86 0.47 26.66
C ILE A 568 -17.50 1.13 26.44
N GLN A 569 -16.51 0.86 27.30
CA GLN A 569 -15.14 1.37 27.13
C GLN A 569 -14.52 0.89 25.82
N SER A 570 -14.75 -0.37 25.43
CA SER A 570 -14.23 -0.89 24.15
C SER A 570 -14.82 -0.17 22.93
N LEU A 571 -16.06 0.33 23.01
CA LEU A 571 -16.65 1.18 21.98
C LEU A 571 -15.96 2.56 21.93
N LYS A 572 -15.63 3.16 23.08
CA LYS A 572 -14.87 4.42 23.12
C LYS A 572 -13.49 4.23 22.47
N ASN A 573 -12.79 3.15 22.83
CA ASN A 573 -11.50 2.79 22.23
C ASN A 573 -11.62 2.61 20.70
N TYR A 574 -12.73 2.04 20.22
CA TYR A 574 -13.03 1.96 18.80
C TYR A 574 -13.09 3.35 18.16
N PHE A 575 -13.80 4.31 18.76
CA PHE A 575 -13.85 5.67 18.24
C PHE A 575 -12.50 6.40 18.33
N GLU A 576 -11.68 6.10 19.34
CA GLU A 576 -10.31 6.63 19.42
C GLU A 576 -9.39 6.11 18.32
N GLU A 577 -9.58 4.84 17.88
CA GLU A 577 -8.72 4.17 16.90
C GLU A 577 -9.22 4.28 15.46
N VAL A 578 -10.54 4.29 15.26
CA VAL A 578 -11.16 4.23 13.93
C VAL A 578 -10.78 5.45 13.08
N GLN A 579 -10.68 5.23 11.78
CA GLN A 579 -10.30 6.28 10.83
C GLN A 579 -9.01 7.04 11.23
N GLN A 580 -8.03 6.29 11.77
CA GLN A 580 -6.71 6.79 12.16
C GLN A 580 -6.74 7.78 13.34
N GLY A 581 -7.63 7.57 14.30
CA GLY A 581 -7.71 8.39 15.51
C GLY A 581 -8.36 9.76 15.32
N ARG A 582 -9.10 9.97 14.24
CA ARG A 582 -9.74 11.27 13.93
C ARG A 582 -10.69 11.76 15.01
N PHE A 583 -11.32 10.84 15.74
CA PHE A 583 -12.25 11.18 16.81
C PHE A 583 -11.54 11.54 18.12
N GLY A 584 -10.29 11.13 18.31
CA GLY A 584 -9.56 11.34 19.56
C GLY A 584 -9.53 12.80 20.00
N ALA A 585 -9.29 13.74 19.07
CA ALA A 585 -9.31 15.16 19.39
C ALA A 585 -10.71 15.68 19.79
N ALA A 586 -11.77 15.08 19.25
CA ALA A 586 -13.15 15.46 19.58
C ALA A 586 -13.63 14.89 20.93
N MET A 587 -12.94 13.88 21.47
CA MET A 587 -13.28 13.20 22.71
C MET A 587 -12.53 13.75 23.93
N ILE A 588 -11.58 14.68 23.74
CA ILE A 588 -10.70 15.23 24.80
C ILE A 588 -11.10 16.67 25.13
N GLY A 589 -10.95 17.06 26.41
CA GLY A 589 -11.13 18.44 26.91
C GLY A 589 -12.29 18.55 27.90
N ASP A 590 -12.43 19.73 28.53
CA ASP A 590 -13.48 20.01 29.52
C ASP A 590 -14.90 20.03 28.92
N LYS A 591 -15.01 20.21 27.59
CA LYS A 591 -16.24 20.13 26.80
C LYS A 591 -15.93 19.41 25.50
N PRO A 592 -15.87 18.05 25.52
CA PRO A 592 -15.58 17.28 24.33
C PRO A 592 -16.70 17.46 23.29
N GLN A 593 -16.33 17.52 22.00
CA GLN A 593 -17.29 17.63 20.91
C GLN A 593 -18.06 16.31 20.68
N LEU A 594 -17.42 15.17 21.05
CA LEU A 594 -18.04 13.83 21.08
C LEU A 594 -18.07 13.31 22.53
N GLU A 595 -19.25 13.06 23.05
CA GLU A 595 -19.49 12.62 24.42
C GLU A 595 -20.26 11.31 24.46
N PHE A 596 -19.93 10.42 25.42
CA PHE A 596 -20.62 9.16 25.66
C PHE A 596 -21.38 9.21 26.97
N ILE A 597 -22.68 8.98 26.91
CA ILE A 597 -23.56 8.79 28.08
C ILE A 597 -23.69 7.30 28.32
N GLU A 598 -23.07 6.81 29.39
CA GLU A 598 -22.98 5.39 29.73
C GLU A 598 -24.16 4.95 30.61
N VAL A 599 -24.80 3.85 30.23
CA VAL A 599 -25.89 3.22 31.00
C VAL A 599 -25.59 1.72 31.17
N PRO A 600 -24.74 1.34 32.15
CA PRO A 600 -24.40 -0.06 32.40
C PRO A 600 -25.55 -0.77 33.11
N MET A 601 -26.31 -1.60 32.38
CA MET A 601 -27.50 -2.30 32.88
C MET A 601 -27.18 -3.64 33.59
N GLY A 602 -25.99 -4.22 33.34
CA GLY A 602 -25.70 -5.57 33.83
C GLY A 602 -26.69 -6.60 33.27
N GLU A 603 -27.20 -7.47 34.13
CA GLU A 603 -28.22 -8.47 33.80
C GLU A 603 -29.67 -8.03 34.12
N PHE A 604 -29.93 -6.80 34.54
CA PHE A 604 -31.26 -6.36 35.00
C PHE A 604 -32.38 -6.50 33.96
N SER A 605 -32.07 -6.62 32.71
CA SER A 605 -33.01 -6.79 31.60
C SER A 605 -32.81 -8.11 30.84
N ALA A 606 -32.07 -9.08 31.43
CA ALA A 606 -31.82 -10.37 30.79
C ALA A 606 -33.13 -11.16 30.59
N ASN A 607 -33.23 -11.85 29.46
CA ASN A 607 -34.38 -12.71 29.17
C ASN A 607 -34.44 -13.85 30.18
N LYS A 608 -35.63 -14.06 30.79
CA LYS A 608 -35.87 -15.13 31.75
C LYS A 608 -35.62 -16.55 31.22
N GLU A 609 -35.56 -16.72 29.90
CA GLU A 609 -35.25 -17.99 29.25
C GLU A 609 -33.73 -18.26 29.16
N THR A 610 -32.89 -17.27 29.47
CA THR A 610 -31.43 -17.45 29.47
C THR A 610 -31.01 -18.16 30.76
N SER A 611 -30.37 -19.32 30.64
CA SER A 611 -29.89 -20.09 31.78
C SER A 611 -28.78 -19.31 32.51
N ASP A 612 -28.88 -19.30 33.87
CA ASP A 612 -27.85 -18.79 34.78
C ASP A 612 -26.96 -19.91 35.37
N ASP A 613 -27.17 -21.16 34.93
CA ASP A 613 -26.40 -22.31 35.38
C ASP A 613 -25.06 -22.41 34.63
N TYR A 614 -23.96 -22.25 35.36
CA TYR A 614 -22.59 -22.37 34.83
C TYR A 614 -22.31 -23.78 34.24
N TYR A 615 -22.93 -24.82 34.76
CA TYR A 615 -22.73 -26.20 34.28
C TYR A 615 -23.56 -26.51 33.03
N ASP A 616 -24.60 -25.74 32.73
CA ASP A 616 -25.38 -25.82 31.50
C ASP A 616 -24.83 -24.89 30.42
N GLN A 617 -23.53 -24.95 30.11
CA GLN A 617 -22.85 -24.05 29.17
C GLN A 617 -23.52 -24.00 27.78
N LYS A 618 -24.16 -25.08 27.37
CA LYS A 618 -24.89 -25.16 26.10
C LYS A 618 -26.00 -24.10 26.02
N ASN A 619 -26.73 -23.84 27.12
CA ASN A 619 -27.83 -22.87 27.16
C ASN A 619 -27.41 -21.52 27.76
N SER A 620 -26.44 -21.52 28.70
CA SER A 620 -25.99 -20.30 29.38
C SER A 620 -24.86 -19.56 28.65
N VAL A 621 -24.08 -20.25 27.79
CA VAL A 621 -22.96 -19.66 27.04
C VAL A 621 -23.18 -19.70 25.53
N TYR A 622 -23.46 -20.90 24.98
CA TYR A 622 -23.38 -21.12 23.53
C TYR A 622 -24.72 -20.95 22.79
N SER A 623 -25.83 -20.79 23.50
CA SER A 623 -27.14 -20.57 22.87
C SER A 623 -27.26 -19.18 22.24
N LYS A 624 -28.18 -19.06 21.26
CA LYS A 624 -28.57 -17.76 20.68
C LYS A 624 -29.07 -16.80 21.77
N ALA A 625 -29.96 -17.26 22.67
CA ALA A 625 -30.50 -16.44 23.74
C ALA A 625 -29.42 -15.86 24.65
N ALA A 626 -28.48 -16.69 25.13
CA ALA A 626 -27.36 -16.22 25.93
C ALA A 626 -26.43 -15.27 25.17
N SER A 627 -26.23 -15.50 23.87
CA SER A 627 -25.40 -14.64 23.00
C SER A 627 -26.05 -13.27 22.81
N GLN A 628 -27.35 -13.18 22.69
CA GLN A 628 -28.09 -11.93 22.54
C GLN A 628 -28.02 -11.03 23.78
N GLU A 629 -27.85 -11.59 25.01
CA GLU A 629 -27.70 -10.81 26.24
C GLU A 629 -26.31 -10.15 26.37
N ARG A 630 -25.32 -10.59 25.65
CA ARG A 630 -23.93 -10.09 25.74
C ARG A 630 -23.66 -9.00 24.70
N ARG A 631 -24.25 -7.82 24.92
CA ARG A 631 -24.21 -6.73 23.96
C ARG A 631 -24.09 -5.35 24.60
N ILE A 632 -23.76 -4.38 23.79
CA ILE A 632 -24.08 -2.98 24.04
C ILE A 632 -25.00 -2.48 22.93
N GLU A 633 -25.78 -1.46 23.23
CA GLU A 633 -26.70 -0.82 22.28
C GLU A 633 -26.44 0.69 22.26
N ILE A 634 -26.17 1.26 21.08
CA ILE A 634 -26.24 2.72 20.89
C ILE A 634 -27.71 3.03 20.64
N ILE A 635 -28.35 3.66 21.62
CA ILE A 635 -29.81 3.83 21.62
C ILE A 635 -30.24 5.24 21.19
N GLU A 636 -29.37 6.23 21.34
CA GLU A 636 -29.69 7.62 21.05
C GLU A 636 -28.46 8.36 20.52
N LEU A 637 -28.69 9.20 19.53
CA LEU A 637 -27.75 10.19 18.99
C LEU A 637 -28.37 11.58 19.18
N ARG A 638 -27.75 12.42 20.01
CA ARG A 638 -28.13 13.82 20.18
C ARG A 638 -27.12 14.71 19.48
N ILE A 639 -27.60 15.61 18.66
CA ILE A 639 -26.77 16.57 17.92
C ILE A 639 -27.22 17.98 18.33
N THR A 640 -26.28 18.76 18.82
CA THR A 640 -26.51 20.17 19.19
C THR A 640 -25.62 21.04 18.32
N ALA A 641 -26.21 21.95 17.55
CA ALA A 641 -25.48 22.92 16.77
C ALA A 641 -24.74 23.91 17.70
N GLN A 642 -23.48 24.23 17.39
CA GLN A 642 -22.73 25.32 18.05
C GLN A 642 -23.14 26.67 17.54
#